data_745092b615cf2bb2bb92729b7f5517ba
#
_entry.id   745092b615cf2bb2bb92729b7f5517ba
#
_cell.length_a   1.000
_cell.length_b   1.000
_cell.length_c   1.000
_cell.angle_alpha   90.00
_cell.angle_beta   90.00
_cell.angle_gamma   90.00
#
_symmetry.space_group_name_H-M   'P 1'
#
loop_
_entity.id
_entity.type
_entity.pdbx_description
1 polymer ?
#
loop_
_entity_poly.entity_id
_entity_poly.type
_entity_poly.pdbx_seq_one_letter_code
_entity_poly.pdbx_strand_id
1 'polypeptide(L)'
;MSAASVPMGIGGKLLWAGVAALGAVSFGVVALTRGEPVNAAWLVVAAVCIYLVAYRFYARFIAYKALGVDATRQTPAFSRNDGLDYVPTNRYVLFGHHFAAIAGAGPLVGPVLAAQMGYLPGTLWILVGVVLAGAVQDMTVLFLSARRDGRSLGDMIRAEMGPVPGTIAGIGVLLICIIILAVLALVVVNALKQSPWGTFTVFCTLPIAVVMGIYGRFIRPGRVAEMSAIGAVLLLAALLYGRTVSETPELAAMFTFSGPSLALILIGYGYVASVLPVWLVLAPRDYLSTFMKIGTVALLAIGIILVHPNLQMPAVTKFVDGTGPVWAGSLFPFLFITIACGAVSGWHSLISSGTTPKMIENESQIPFIGYGGMLMESFVAIMAMIAASVIHPGVYFAMNSSAGLIGTTVDQAAQTISAWGFVVTPDVLAQMAHDVGEKTIMSRTGGAPTLAVGMAQILAQFLGGAAMMAIWYHFAILFEALFILTTVDAGTRVCRFMIQDLIGNAIPAFRETKSWANNLIGSGLACALWGYFLYTGVIDPFGGIWTMWPLFGTANQMLAAIALMLCTVVLFKMKRQQFAWVTVVPATWLVICTVTAGLEKAFSSNPSVGFLAHAAKFGDALGAGKVLAPAKTLGDMGRVVFNDYLDATLAVVFVAVVVSTLFYAVISIRKSLGTPTSTAREVGPVALAGGSAR
;
A
#
# COMPACT_ATOMS: atom_id res chain seq x y z
N MET A 1 31.47 21.47 2.71
CA MET A 1 30.83 22.76 2.36
C MET A 1 29.34 22.52 2.31
N SER A 2 28.56 23.14 3.22
CA SER A 2 27.10 23.06 3.17
C SER A 2 26.67 23.57 1.79
N ALA A 3 25.84 22.84 1.07
CA ALA A 3 25.20 23.33 -0.14
C ALA A 3 24.30 24.52 0.25
N ALA A 4 24.94 25.69 0.42
CA ALA A 4 24.26 26.93 0.63
C ALA A 4 23.31 27.11 -0.55
N SER A 5 22.01 27.13 -0.26
CA SER A 5 20.98 27.37 -1.24
C SER A 5 21.32 28.64 -2.00
N VAL A 6 21.68 28.53 -3.27
CA VAL A 6 21.75 29.68 -4.16
C VAL A 6 20.43 30.44 -4.00
N PRO A 7 20.44 31.71 -3.61
CA PRO A 7 19.20 32.46 -3.40
C PRO A 7 18.41 32.46 -4.71
N MET A 8 17.15 32.00 -4.65
CA MET A 8 16.26 31.97 -5.82
C MET A 8 16.13 33.40 -6.38
N GLY A 9 16.40 33.55 -7.67
CA GLY A 9 16.11 34.77 -8.39
C GLY A 9 14.59 35.10 -8.40
N ILE A 10 14.25 36.35 -8.72
CA ILE A 10 12.85 36.82 -8.73
C ILE A 10 11.95 35.92 -9.59
N GLY A 11 12.40 35.48 -10.78
CA GLY A 11 11.65 34.56 -11.64
C GLY A 11 11.35 33.24 -10.98
N GLY A 12 12.29 32.65 -10.22
CA GLY A 12 12.06 31.43 -9.45
C GLY A 12 11.06 31.64 -8.31
N LYS A 13 11.07 32.79 -7.64
CA LYS A 13 10.09 33.12 -6.59
C LYS A 13 8.69 33.27 -7.17
N LEU A 14 8.55 33.94 -8.33
CA LEU A 14 7.27 34.10 -9.02
C LEU A 14 6.72 32.77 -9.53
N LEU A 15 7.56 31.88 -10.09
CA LEU A 15 7.15 30.54 -10.51
C LEU A 15 6.55 29.76 -9.35
N TRP A 16 7.24 29.71 -8.20
CA TRP A 16 6.75 28.96 -7.05
C TRP A 16 5.54 29.60 -6.37
N ALA A 17 5.43 30.92 -6.39
CA ALA A 17 4.22 31.61 -5.96
C ALA A 17 3.05 31.28 -6.88
N GLY A 18 3.25 31.20 -8.20
CA GLY A 18 2.26 30.77 -9.17
C GLY A 18 1.81 29.31 -8.94
N VAL A 19 2.74 28.39 -8.71
CA VAL A 19 2.41 26.98 -8.39
C VAL A 19 1.62 26.89 -7.09
N ALA A 20 2.00 27.63 -6.05
CA ALA A 20 1.27 27.62 -4.79
C ALA A 20 -0.13 28.23 -4.93
N ALA A 21 -0.27 29.32 -5.66
CA ALA A 21 -1.56 29.97 -5.94
C ALA A 21 -2.48 29.03 -6.75
N LEU A 22 -1.95 28.37 -7.80
CA LEU A 22 -2.70 27.41 -8.60
C LEU A 22 -3.17 26.23 -7.74
N GLY A 23 -2.30 25.71 -6.87
CA GLY A 23 -2.66 24.66 -5.92
C GLY A 23 -3.75 25.06 -4.95
N ALA A 24 -3.65 26.28 -4.38
CA ALA A 24 -4.65 26.83 -3.47
C ALA A 24 -6.01 27.05 -4.15
N VAL A 25 -6.02 27.60 -5.37
CA VAL A 25 -7.25 27.79 -6.15
C VAL A 25 -7.88 26.43 -6.50
N SER A 26 -7.09 25.49 -7.03
CA SER A 26 -7.57 24.15 -7.40
C SER A 26 -8.16 23.40 -6.19
N PHE A 27 -7.48 23.48 -5.04
CA PHE A 27 -7.97 22.90 -3.80
C PHE A 27 -9.21 23.64 -3.26
N GLY A 28 -9.23 24.97 -3.36
CA GLY A 28 -10.39 25.79 -2.99
C GLY A 28 -11.63 25.43 -3.80
N VAL A 29 -11.50 25.21 -5.11
CA VAL A 29 -12.61 24.73 -5.96
C VAL A 29 -13.13 23.40 -5.42
N VAL A 30 -12.27 22.42 -5.18
CA VAL A 30 -12.68 21.10 -4.65
C VAL A 30 -13.37 21.19 -3.30
N ALA A 31 -12.87 22.04 -2.39
CA ALA A 31 -13.36 22.14 -1.02
C ALA A 31 -14.61 22.99 -0.86
N LEU A 32 -14.78 24.03 -1.70
CA LEU A 32 -15.81 25.06 -1.54
C LEU A 32 -17.02 24.90 -2.46
N THR A 33 -16.87 24.19 -3.61
CA THR A 33 -17.98 23.94 -4.53
C THR A 33 -19.09 23.16 -3.83
N ARG A 34 -20.30 23.68 -3.86
CA ARG A 34 -21.49 23.06 -3.25
C ARG A 34 -22.62 22.98 -4.29
N GLY A 35 -23.14 21.76 -4.49
CA GLY A 35 -24.30 21.54 -5.37
C GLY A 35 -24.01 21.53 -6.87
N GLU A 36 -22.79 21.82 -7.28
CA GLU A 36 -22.34 21.73 -8.68
C GLU A 36 -21.38 20.56 -8.89
N PRO A 37 -21.35 19.94 -10.07
CA PRO A 37 -20.40 18.88 -10.39
C PRO A 37 -18.96 19.40 -10.35
N VAL A 38 -18.12 18.78 -9.56
CA VAL A 38 -16.68 19.10 -9.50
C VAL A 38 -15.96 18.32 -10.59
N ASN A 39 -15.14 19.02 -11.38
CA ASN A 39 -14.29 18.40 -12.39
C ASN A 39 -13.08 17.73 -11.72
N ALA A 40 -12.83 16.46 -12.08
CA ALA A 40 -11.73 15.68 -11.51
C ALA A 40 -10.32 16.25 -11.80
N ALA A 41 -10.16 17.04 -12.87
CA ALA A 41 -8.88 17.69 -13.19
C ALA A 41 -8.39 18.62 -12.04
N TRP A 42 -9.31 19.25 -11.30
CA TRP A 42 -8.93 20.07 -10.15
C TRP A 42 -8.22 19.27 -9.04
N LEU A 43 -8.62 18.01 -8.82
CA LEU A 43 -7.93 17.13 -7.86
C LEU A 43 -6.50 16.80 -8.30
N VAL A 44 -6.31 16.53 -9.61
CA VAL A 44 -4.99 16.27 -10.18
C VAL A 44 -4.09 17.49 -10.03
N VAL A 45 -4.59 18.67 -10.44
CA VAL A 45 -3.81 19.91 -10.37
C VAL A 45 -3.47 20.27 -8.92
N ALA A 46 -4.45 20.16 -8.02
CA ALA A 46 -4.23 20.41 -6.59
C ALA A 46 -3.14 19.50 -6.01
N ALA A 47 -3.21 18.18 -6.27
CA ALA A 47 -2.23 17.22 -5.80
C ALA A 47 -0.82 17.52 -6.34
N VAL A 48 -0.68 17.72 -7.64
CA VAL A 48 0.61 18.02 -8.28
C VAL A 48 1.23 19.29 -7.70
N CYS A 49 0.45 20.38 -7.60
CA CYS A 49 0.94 21.64 -7.04
C CYS A 49 1.37 21.52 -5.58
N ILE A 50 0.55 20.85 -4.74
CA ILE A 50 0.87 20.64 -3.32
C ILE A 50 2.14 19.81 -3.19
N TYR A 51 2.29 18.74 -3.95
CA TYR A 51 3.44 17.85 -3.89
C TYR A 51 4.73 18.52 -4.37
N LEU A 52 4.67 19.30 -5.43
CA LEU A 52 5.82 20.08 -5.90
C LEU A 52 6.29 21.09 -4.87
N VAL A 53 5.37 21.82 -4.23
CA VAL A 53 5.69 22.78 -3.16
C VAL A 53 6.28 22.03 -1.95
N ALA A 54 5.65 20.94 -1.51
CA ALA A 54 6.11 20.13 -0.39
C ALA A 54 7.51 19.56 -0.63
N TYR A 55 7.75 18.99 -1.80
CA TYR A 55 9.06 18.45 -2.17
C TYR A 55 10.14 19.56 -2.25
N ARG A 56 9.81 20.69 -2.86
CA ARG A 56 10.77 21.77 -3.06
C ARG A 56 11.19 22.48 -1.77
N PHE A 57 10.27 22.63 -0.82
CA PHE A 57 10.51 23.42 0.39
C PHE A 57 10.59 22.55 1.64
N TYR A 58 9.56 21.76 1.93
CA TYR A 58 9.44 21.01 3.18
C TYR A 58 10.39 19.81 3.23
N ALA A 59 10.47 18.99 2.17
CA ALA A 59 11.42 17.90 2.11
C ALA A 59 12.87 18.36 2.26
N ARG A 60 13.24 19.47 1.62
CA ARG A 60 14.58 20.05 1.74
C ARG A 60 14.86 20.61 3.14
N PHE A 61 13.86 21.25 3.75
CA PHE A 61 13.97 21.69 5.14
C PHE A 61 14.26 20.49 6.06
N ILE A 62 13.49 19.42 5.95
CA ILE A 62 13.70 18.24 6.77
C ILE A 62 15.08 17.63 6.49
N ALA A 63 15.43 17.39 5.24
CA ALA A 63 16.69 16.75 4.87
C ALA A 63 17.92 17.50 5.40
N TYR A 64 18.00 18.80 5.15
CA TYR A 64 19.23 19.54 5.42
C TYR A 64 19.23 20.24 6.77
N LYS A 65 18.07 20.71 7.28
CA LYS A 65 18.00 21.39 8.58
C LYS A 65 17.71 20.41 9.72
N ALA A 66 16.70 19.54 9.58
CA ALA A 66 16.33 18.62 10.65
C ALA A 66 17.24 17.39 10.72
N LEU A 67 17.52 16.72 9.60
CA LEU A 67 18.31 15.49 9.55
C LEU A 67 19.81 15.74 9.37
N GLY A 68 20.20 16.79 8.61
CA GLY A 68 21.60 17.10 8.30
C GLY A 68 22.22 16.11 7.33
N VAL A 69 21.51 15.84 6.23
CA VAL A 69 22.01 15.03 5.10
C VAL A 69 23.34 15.60 4.61
N ASP A 70 24.31 14.71 4.42
CA ASP A 70 25.69 15.03 4.03
C ASP A 70 26.13 14.22 2.82
N ALA A 71 26.32 14.89 1.69
CA ALA A 71 26.72 14.25 0.43
C ALA A 71 28.18 13.72 0.44
N THR A 72 29.00 14.11 1.41
CA THR A 72 30.41 13.70 1.52
C THR A 72 30.56 12.39 2.29
N ARG A 73 29.50 11.91 2.94
CA ARG A 73 29.50 10.70 3.75
C ARG A 73 29.34 9.45 2.88
N GLN A 74 30.18 8.45 3.13
CA GLN A 74 30.07 7.15 2.47
C GLN A 74 28.81 6.40 2.94
N THR A 75 28.06 5.84 2.00
CA THR A 75 26.86 5.05 2.27
C THR A 75 27.16 3.56 2.47
N PRO A 76 26.24 2.80 3.10
CA PRO A 76 26.41 1.35 3.26
C PRO A 76 26.56 0.60 1.94
N ALA A 77 25.99 1.10 0.83
CA ALA A 77 26.14 0.52 -0.49
C ALA A 77 27.61 0.37 -0.92
N PHE A 78 28.48 1.30 -0.50
CA PHE A 78 29.91 1.25 -0.77
C PHE A 78 30.70 0.59 0.36
N SER A 79 30.43 0.94 1.63
CA SER A 79 31.22 0.47 2.77
C SER A 79 31.01 -1.02 3.05
N ARG A 80 29.88 -1.59 2.65
CA ARG A 80 29.49 -2.99 2.85
C ARG A 80 29.15 -3.73 1.56
N ASN A 81 29.64 -3.23 0.42
CA ASN A 81 29.36 -3.84 -0.87
C ASN A 81 29.68 -5.33 -0.89
N ASP A 82 28.66 -6.16 -1.07
CA ASP A 82 28.78 -7.63 -1.15
C ASP A 82 28.37 -8.18 -2.53
N GLY A 83 27.91 -7.30 -3.43
CA GLY A 83 27.43 -7.66 -4.77
C GLY A 83 26.07 -8.41 -4.78
N LEU A 84 25.41 -8.54 -3.63
CA LEU A 84 24.15 -9.26 -3.46
C LEU A 84 23.04 -8.33 -2.95
N ASP A 85 23.18 -7.86 -1.71
CA ASP A 85 22.21 -6.97 -1.05
C ASP A 85 22.72 -5.52 -1.02
N TYR A 86 24.01 -5.32 -0.84
CA TYR A 86 24.66 -4.01 -0.78
C TYR A 86 25.33 -3.72 -2.12
N VAL A 87 24.59 -2.99 -2.99
CA VAL A 87 25.06 -2.67 -4.36
C VAL A 87 24.73 -1.21 -4.67
N PRO A 88 25.75 -0.35 -4.94
CA PRO A 88 25.50 1.02 -5.36
C PRO A 88 24.62 1.05 -6.61
N THR A 89 23.52 1.77 -6.56
CA THR A 89 22.51 1.76 -7.61
C THR A 89 22.14 3.18 -8.02
N ASN A 90 22.10 3.42 -9.34
CA ASN A 90 21.72 4.72 -9.89
C ASN A 90 20.39 5.21 -9.29
N ARG A 91 20.33 6.48 -8.92
CA ARG A 91 19.19 7.09 -8.21
C ARG A 91 17.82 6.90 -8.88
N TYR A 92 17.76 6.89 -10.21
CA TYR A 92 16.50 6.73 -10.95
C TYR A 92 16.04 5.26 -10.94
N VAL A 93 16.98 4.33 -11.07
CA VAL A 93 16.71 2.90 -10.94
C VAL A 93 16.28 2.58 -9.52
N LEU A 94 16.99 3.14 -8.53
CA LEU A 94 16.65 2.96 -7.11
C LEU A 94 15.31 3.60 -6.74
N PHE A 95 14.97 4.76 -7.31
CA PHE A 95 13.65 5.36 -7.16
C PHE A 95 12.55 4.43 -7.67
N GLY A 96 12.74 3.86 -8.86
CA GLY A 96 11.79 2.90 -9.45
C GLY A 96 11.63 1.65 -8.60
N HIS A 97 12.74 1.08 -8.12
CA HIS A 97 12.73 -0.08 -7.22
C HIS A 97 12.04 0.25 -5.88
N HIS A 98 12.37 1.37 -5.25
CA HIS A 98 11.75 1.82 -4.00
C HIS A 98 10.26 2.03 -4.18
N PHE A 99 9.85 2.78 -5.22
CA PHE A 99 8.45 3.03 -5.54
C PHE A 99 7.68 1.71 -5.82
N ALA A 100 8.29 0.78 -6.58
CA ALA A 100 7.65 -0.52 -6.83
C ALA A 100 7.44 -1.33 -5.55
N ALA A 101 8.38 -1.27 -4.62
CA ALA A 101 8.34 -2.03 -3.36
C ALA A 101 7.37 -1.42 -2.31
N ILE A 102 7.24 -0.09 -2.25
CA ILE A 102 6.32 0.57 -1.33
C ILE A 102 4.88 0.53 -1.83
N ALA A 103 4.66 0.77 -3.12
CA ALA A 103 3.35 0.88 -3.72
C ALA A 103 2.71 -0.50 -3.98
N GLY A 104 1.88 -0.94 -3.03
CA GLY A 104 1.08 -2.18 -3.09
C GLY A 104 -0.41 -1.90 -3.31
N ALA A 105 -1.30 -2.75 -2.77
CA ALA A 105 -2.76 -2.58 -2.88
C ALA A 105 -3.29 -1.35 -2.13
N GLY A 106 -2.59 -0.91 -1.09
CA GLY A 106 -3.08 0.14 -0.19
C GLY A 106 -3.47 1.44 -0.87
N PRO A 107 -2.62 2.05 -1.74
CA PRO A 107 -2.96 3.29 -2.43
C PRO A 107 -4.04 3.11 -3.51
N LEU A 108 -4.27 1.90 -3.98
CA LEU A 108 -5.31 1.59 -4.96
C LEU A 108 -6.67 1.37 -4.27
N VAL A 109 -6.71 0.48 -3.30
CA VAL A 109 -7.93 -0.02 -2.66
C VAL A 109 -8.44 0.93 -1.57
N GLY A 110 -7.55 1.46 -0.72
CA GLY A 110 -7.94 2.31 0.42
C GLY A 110 -8.80 3.51 0.04
N PRO A 111 -8.37 4.34 -0.92
CA PRO A 111 -9.16 5.47 -1.40
C PRO A 111 -10.49 5.05 -2.02
N VAL A 112 -10.51 3.93 -2.77
CA VAL A 112 -11.75 3.40 -3.36
C VAL A 112 -12.75 3.00 -2.27
N LEU A 113 -12.32 2.27 -1.26
CA LEU A 113 -13.19 1.88 -0.14
C LEU A 113 -13.65 3.09 0.70
N ALA A 114 -12.77 4.09 0.85
CA ALA A 114 -13.08 5.32 1.59
C ALA A 114 -14.08 6.22 0.85
N ALA A 115 -14.20 6.10 -0.47
CA ALA A 115 -15.14 6.87 -1.28
C ALA A 115 -16.62 6.67 -0.87
N GLN A 116 -16.95 5.61 -0.09
CA GLN A 116 -18.29 5.51 0.51
C GLN A 116 -18.66 6.72 1.38
N MET A 117 -17.68 7.39 1.98
CA MET A 117 -17.89 8.62 2.78
C MET A 117 -17.90 9.91 1.95
N GLY A 118 -17.78 9.78 0.62
CA GLY A 118 -17.60 10.89 -0.31
C GLY A 118 -16.13 11.09 -0.69
N TYR A 119 -15.91 11.88 -1.76
CA TYR A 119 -14.55 12.08 -2.27
C TYR A 119 -13.71 13.04 -1.39
N LEU A 120 -14.33 14.00 -0.71
CA LEU A 120 -13.64 15.09 -0.03
C LEU A 120 -12.85 14.66 1.21
N PRO A 121 -13.42 13.90 2.20
CA PRO A 121 -12.68 13.53 3.40
C PRO A 121 -11.42 12.71 3.10
N GLY A 122 -11.54 11.74 2.19
CA GLY A 122 -10.41 10.91 1.78
C GLY A 122 -9.33 11.71 1.05
N THR A 123 -9.71 12.61 0.14
CA THR A 123 -8.77 13.49 -0.56
C THR A 123 -7.99 14.39 0.41
N LEU A 124 -8.67 14.99 1.39
CA LEU A 124 -8.03 15.81 2.41
C LEU A 124 -6.97 15.03 3.18
N TRP A 125 -7.34 13.82 3.63
CA TRP A 125 -6.41 12.97 4.37
C TRP A 125 -5.21 12.54 3.51
N ILE A 126 -5.42 12.17 2.25
CA ILE A 126 -4.33 11.81 1.33
C ILE A 126 -3.34 12.97 1.20
N LEU A 127 -3.83 14.18 0.88
CA LEU A 127 -2.96 15.35 0.63
C LEU A 127 -2.21 15.82 1.88
N VAL A 128 -2.90 15.92 3.02
CA VAL A 128 -2.29 16.39 4.27
C VAL A 128 -1.41 15.31 4.90
N GLY A 129 -1.92 14.08 4.93
CA GLY A 129 -1.23 12.95 5.56
C GLY A 129 0.09 12.63 4.86
N VAL A 130 0.14 12.64 3.53
CA VAL A 130 1.39 12.36 2.82
C VAL A 130 2.45 13.42 3.08
N VAL A 131 2.08 14.70 3.01
CA VAL A 131 3.06 15.80 3.16
C VAL A 131 3.62 15.87 4.57
N LEU A 132 2.76 15.74 5.59
CA LEU A 132 3.14 15.96 6.98
C LEU A 132 3.55 14.69 7.73
N ALA A 133 3.19 13.52 7.23
CA ALA A 133 3.44 12.25 7.91
C ALA A 133 4.13 11.21 7.04
N GLY A 134 3.49 10.74 5.94
CA GLY A 134 4.00 9.60 5.16
C GLY A 134 5.36 9.84 4.55
N ALA A 135 5.52 10.92 3.80
CA ALA A 135 6.79 11.27 3.16
C ALA A 135 7.88 11.66 4.17
N VAL A 136 7.48 12.23 5.32
CA VAL A 136 8.39 12.50 6.44
C VAL A 136 8.92 11.19 7.02
N GLN A 137 8.02 10.21 7.27
CA GLN A 137 8.39 8.88 7.75
C GLN A 137 9.38 8.20 6.83
N ASP A 138 9.04 8.08 5.54
CA ASP A 138 9.84 7.34 4.57
C ASP A 138 11.25 7.90 4.44
N MET A 139 11.36 9.22 4.28
CA MET A 139 12.65 9.90 4.18
C MET A 139 13.46 9.78 5.47
N THR A 140 12.82 9.93 6.63
CA THR A 140 13.52 9.91 7.93
C THR A 140 14.02 8.51 8.27
N VAL A 141 13.19 7.48 8.08
CA VAL A 141 13.58 6.08 8.29
C VAL A 141 14.71 5.68 7.36
N LEU A 142 14.63 6.07 6.08
CA LEU A 142 15.68 5.81 5.09
C LEU A 142 17.02 6.45 5.52
N PHE A 143 16.99 7.71 5.97
CA PHE A 143 18.16 8.39 6.51
C PHE A 143 18.73 7.68 7.74
N LEU A 144 17.86 7.29 8.70
CA LEU A 144 18.30 6.61 9.91
C LEU A 144 18.97 5.28 9.62
N SER A 145 18.40 4.50 8.71
CA SER A 145 18.94 3.21 8.32
C SER A 145 20.24 3.34 7.54
N ALA A 146 20.33 4.29 6.59
CA ALA A 146 21.56 4.56 5.85
C ALA A 146 22.74 4.92 6.77
N ARG A 147 22.49 5.64 7.86
CA ARG A 147 23.52 5.97 8.87
C ARG A 147 23.79 4.87 9.90
N ARG A 148 23.09 3.75 9.81
CA ARG A 148 23.22 2.57 10.68
C ARG A 148 23.48 1.29 9.89
N ASP A 149 24.27 1.39 8.82
CA ASP A 149 24.67 0.25 7.99
C ASP A 149 23.51 -0.50 7.32
N GLY A 150 22.40 0.18 7.01
CA GLY A 150 21.23 -0.45 6.40
C GLY A 150 20.48 -1.38 7.35
N ARG A 151 20.50 -1.12 8.67
CA ARG A 151 19.79 -1.93 9.67
C ARG A 151 18.29 -1.84 9.54
N SER A 152 17.63 -2.95 9.85
CA SER A 152 16.17 -3.05 9.90
C SER A 152 15.56 -2.15 10.99
N LEU A 153 14.25 -1.87 10.88
CA LEU A 153 13.52 -1.07 11.86
C LEU A 153 13.62 -1.66 13.28
N GLY A 154 13.46 -2.98 13.41
CA GLY A 154 13.56 -3.67 14.71
C GLY A 154 14.95 -3.55 15.35
N ASP A 155 16.00 -3.72 14.55
CA ASP A 155 17.38 -3.57 15.01
C ASP A 155 17.70 -2.13 15.40
N MET A 156 17.17 -1.15 14.70
CA MET A 156 17.32 0.26 15.05
C MET A 156 16.60 0.58 16.37
N ILE A 157 15.40 0.06 16.61
CA ILE A 157 14.68 0.20 17.89
C ILE A 157 15.49 -0.44 19.01
N ARG A 158 16.02 -1.66 18.79
CA ARG A 158 16.87 -2.35 19.78
C ARG A 158 18.12 -1.54 20.12
N ALA A 159 18.79 -0.99 19.12
CA ALA A 159 19.99 -0.20 19.30
C ALA A 159 19.74 1.11 20.04
N GLU A 160 18.63 1.80 19.70
CA GLU A 160 18.34 3.14 20.21
C GLU A 160 17.53 3.15 21.50
N MET A 161 16.61 2.21 21.68
CA MET A 161 15.68 2.20 22.81
C MET A 161 15.97 1.07 23.81
N GLY A 162 16.71 0.04 23.41
CA GLY A 162 17.13 -1.08 24.26
C GLY A 162 16.58 -2.44 23.81
N PRO A 163 17.03 -3.54 24.47
CA PRO A 163 16.70 -4.90 24.02
C PRO A 163 15.20 -5.24 24.19
N VAL A 164 14.57 -4.83 25.28
CA VAL A 164 13.15 -5.13 25.54
C VAL A 164 12.23 -4.51 24.49
N PRO A 165 12.24 -3.18 24.24
CA PRO A 165 11.41 -2.60 23.19
C PRO A 165 11.78 -3.12 21.80
N GLY A 166 13.05 -3.43 21.55
CA GLY A 166 13.48 -4.03 20.28
C GLY A 166 12.88 -5.42 20.04
N THR A 167 12.72 -6.24 21.06
CA THR A 167 12.08 -7.56 20.94
C THR A 167 10.56 -7.43 20.76
N ILE A 168 9.90 -6.58 21.57
CA ILE A 168 8.46 -6.34 21.47
C ILE A 168 8.11 -5.80 20.07
N ALA A 169 8.84 -4.77 19.62
CA ALA A 169 8.64 -4.19 18.28
C ALA A 169 8.95 -5.21 17.19
N GLY A 170 10.01 -6.02 17.31
CA GLY A 170 10.36 -7.03 16.31
C GLY A 170 9.26 -8.08 16.10
N ILE A 171 8.67 -8.58 17.19
CA ILE A 171 7.54 -9.52 17.13
C ILE A 171 6.30 -8.81 16.56
N GLY A 172 5.97 -7.61 17.04
CA GLY A 172 4.83 -6.84 16.55
C GLY A 172 4.93 -6.53 15.06
N VAL A 173 6.11 -6.10 14.61
CA VAL A 173 6.37 -5.81 13.18
C VAL A 173 6.24 -7.06 12.32
N LEU A 174 6.70 -8.22 12.78
CA LEU A 174 6.51 -9.49 12.07
C LEU A 174 5.02 -9.84 11.94
N LEU A 175 4.26 -9.76 13.02
CA LEU A 175 2.82 -10.03 12.99
C LEU A 175 2.08 -9.07 12.05
N ILE A 176 2.43 -7.79 12.08
CA ILE A 176 1.88 -6.78 11.16
C ILE A 176 2.24 -7.12 9.71
N CYS A 177 3.49 -7.51 9.44
CA CYS A 177 3.93 -7.92 8.10
C CYS A 177 3.11 -9.11 7.56
N ILE A 178 2.84 -10.12 8.40
CA ILE A 178 2.02 -11.29 8.07
C ILE A 178 0.60 -10.86 7.63
N ILE A 179 -0.05 -10.01 8.42
CA ILE A 179 -1.40 -9.51 8.09
C ILE A 179 -1.40 -8.68 6.81
N ILE A 180 -0.42 -7.80 6.63
CA ILE A 180 -0.28 -7.01 5.41
C ILE A 180 -0.20 -7.92 4.18
N LEU A 181 0.68 -8.92 4.19
CA LEU A 181 0.85 -9.85 3.07
C LEU A 181 -0.42 -10.65 2.78
N ALA A 182 -1.11 -11.13 3.81
CA ALA A 182 -2.36 -11.87 3.65
C ALA A 182 -3.44 -11.01 2.98
N VAL A 183 -3.59 -9.76 3.41
CA VAL A 183 -4.59 -8.84 2.84
C VAL A 183 -4.24 -8.42 1.42
N LEU A 184 -2.97 -8.15 1.13
CA LEU A 184 -2.52 -7.85 -0.23
C LEU A 184 -2.83 -9.02 -1.19
N ALA A 185 -2.51 -10.25 -0.78
CA ALA A 185 -2.83 -11.44 -1.57
C ALA A 185 -4.34 -11.66 -1.71
N LEU A 186 -5.15 -11.37 -0.67
CA LEU A 186 -6.62 -11.44 -0.72
C LEU A 186 -7.21 -10.51 -1.79
N VAL A 187 -6.69 -9.29 -1.93
CA VAL A 187 -7.13 -8.36 -2.98
C VAL A 187 -6.89 -8.94 -4.36
N VAL A 188 -5.73 -9.59 -4.59
CA VAL A 188 -5.44 -10.27 -5.87
C VAL A 188 -6.41 -11.43 -6.11
N VAL A 189 -6.69 -12.26 -5.08
CA VAL A 189 -7.68 -13.34 -5.20
C VAL A 189 -9.04 -12.79 -5.61
N ASN A 190 -9.50 -11.71 -4.96
CA ASN A 190 -10.81 -11.12 -5.26
C ASN A 190 -10.87 -10.48 -6.65
N ALA A 191 -9.76 -9.93 -7.16
CA ALA A 191 -9.67 -9.39 -8.52
C ALA A 191 -9.73 -10.48 -9.60
N LEU A 192 -9.09 -11.64 -9.34
CA LEU A 192 -8.97 -12.74 -10.34
C LEU A 192 -10.05 -13.81 -10.23
N LYS A 193 -10.78 -13.86 -9.12
CA LYS A 193 -11.81 -14.85 -8.87
C LYS A 193 -12.87 -14.84 -9.98
N GLN A 194 -13.09 -16.03 -10.61
CA GLN A 194 -14.04 -16.20 -11.71
C GLN A 194 -13.79 -15.30 -12.93
N SER A 195 -12.57 -14.82 -13.11
CA SER A 195 -12.15 -13.99 -14.25
C SER A 195 -11.07 -14.73 -15.07
N PRO A 196 -11.44 -15.50 -16.11
CA PRO A 196 -10.48 -16.26 -16.92
C PRO A 196 -9.54 -15.34 -17.70
N TRP A 197 -10.03 -14.22 -18.22
CA TRP A 197 -9.21 -13.22 -18.90
C TRP A 197 -8.13 -12.65 -17.97
N GLY A 198 -8.53 -12.13 -16.80
CA GLY A 198 -7.60 -11.56 -15.82
C GLY A 198 -6.59 -12.60 -15.33
N THR A 199 -7.05 -13.80 -15.01
CA THR A 199 -6.19 -14.89 -14.54
C THR A 199 -5.15 -15.28 -15.58
N PHE A 200 -5.55 -15.52 -16.83
CA PHE A 200 -4.64 -15.83 -17.93
C PHE A 200 -3.55 -14.76 -18.09
N THR A 201 -3.97 -13.49 -18.14
CA THR A 201 -3.05 -12.38 -18.37
C THR A 201 -2.01 -12.24 -17.25
N VAL A 202 -2.46 -12.39 -15.99
CA VAL A 202 -1.53 -12.35 -14.82
C VAL A 202 -0.59 -13.55 -14.82
N PHE A 203 -1.05 -14.74 -15.14
CA PHE A 203 -0.19 -15.93 -15.26
C PHE A 203 0.89 -15.75 -16.32
N CYS A 204 0.58 -15.14 -17.46
CA CYS A 204 1.55 -14.86 -18.52
C CYS A 204 2.70 -13.96 -18.06
N THR A 205 2.52 -13.15 -17.01
CA THR A 205 3.59 -12.30 -16.50
C THR A 205 4.78 -13.08 -15.95
N LEU A 206 4.58 -14.32 -15.49
CA LEU A 206 5.66 -15.18 -14.98
C LEU A 206 6.61 -15.65 -16.09
N PRO A 207 6.16 -16.33 -17.15
CA PRO A 207 7.04 -16.71 -18.25
C PRO A 207 7.65 -15.48 -18.93
N ILE A 208 6.93 -14.37 -19.05
CA ILE A 208 7.46 -13.12 -19.60
C ILE A 208 8.64 -12.63 -18.74
N ALA A 209 8.52 -12.62 -17.42
CA ALA A 209 9.58 -12.22 -16.50
C ALA A 209 10.82 -13.13 -16.64
N VAL A 210 10.61 -14.45 -16.73
CA VAL A 210 11.70 -15.42 -16.95
C VAL A 210 12.42 -15.16 -18.28
N VAL A 211 11.68 -14.95 -19.37
CA VAL A 211 12.24 -14.61 -20.69
C VAL A 211 13.07 -13.33 -20.61
N MET A 212 12.52 -12.28 -19.97
CA MET A 212 13.25 -11.03 -19.76
C MET A 212 14.53 -11.21 -18.92
N GLY A 213 14.45 -11.99 -17.83
CA GLY A 213 15.60 -12.29 -16.98
C GLY A 213 16.72 -13.03 -17.70
N ILE A 214 16.37 -14.05 -18.48
CA ILE A 214 17.31 -14.80 -19.32
C ILE A 214 17.92 -13.90 -20.40
N TYR A 215 17.07 -13.13 -21.10
CA TYR A 215 17.53 -12.22 -22.15
C TYR A 215 18.51 -11.17 -21.62
N GLY A 216 18.14 -10.49 -20.53
CA GLY A 216 18.95 -9.44 -19.93
C GLY A 216 20.26 -9.94 -19.30
N ARG A 217 20.31 -11.20 -18.86
CA ARG A 217 21.49 -11.77 -18.21
C ARG A 217 22.43 -12.49 -19.17
N PHE A 218 21.92 -13.28 -20.13
CA PHE A 218 22.68 -14.19 -20.92
C PHE A 218 22.77 -13.83 -22.41
N ILE A 219 21.74 -13.19 -22.98
CA ILE A 219 21.66 -12.91 -24.42
C ILE A 219 22.22 -11.52 -24.73
N ARG A 220 21.70 -10.47 -24.09
CA ARG A 220 22.18 -9.09 -24.28
C ARG A 220 22.26 -8.31 -22.96
N PRO A 221 23.32 -8.55 -22.15
CA PRO A 221 23.51 -7.83 -20.90
C PRO A 221 23.57 -6.30 -21.10
N GLY A 222 22.82 -5.56 -20.25
CA GLY A 222 22.81 -4.10 -20.28
C GLY A 222 21.87 -3.45 -21.31
N ARG A 223 21.22 -4.22 -22.19
CA ARG A 223 20.24 -3.71 -23.17
C ARG A 223 18.83 -3.60 -22.57
N VAL A 224 18.71 -2.75 -21.55
CA VAL A 224 17.48 -2.59 -20.76
C VAL A 224 16.28 -2.15 -21.61
N ALA A 225 16.48 -1.25 -22.59
CA ALA A 225 15.42 -0.78 -23.45
C ALA A 225 14.84 -1.90 -24.35
N GLU A 226 15.70 -2.77 -24.91
CA GLU A 226 15.25 -3.91 -25.73
C GLU A 226 14.46 -4.92 -24.87
N MET A 227 14.97 -5.23 -23.68
CA MET A 227 14.30 -6.11 -22.71
C MET A 227 12.93 -5.55 -22.33
N SER A 228 12.81 -4.23 -22.11
CA SER A 228 11.54 -3.56 -21.80
C SER A 228 10.56 -3.64 -22.95
N ALA A 229 11.02 -3.40 -24.19
CA ALA A 229 10.17 -3.47 -25.37
C ALA A 229 9.62 -4.90 -25.57
N ILE A 230 10.47 -5.93 -25.40
CA ILE A 230 10.05 -7.34 -25.46
C ILE A 230 8.97 -7.62 -24.41
N GLY A 231 9.21 -7.24 -23.15
CA GLY A 231 8.25 -7.43 -22.07
C GLY A 231 6.92 -6.73 -22.32
N ALA A 232 6.95 -5.48 -22.78
CA ALA A 232 5.75 -4.70 -23.08
C ALA A 232 4.93 -5.30 -24.24
N VAL A 233 5.58 -5.73 -25.32
CA VAL A 233 4.93 -6.37 -26.46
C VAL A 233 4.30 -7.70 -26.06
N LEU A 234 5.01 -8.55 -25.32
CA LEU A 234 4.49 -9.84 -24.86
C LEU A 234 3.32 -9.65 -23.89
N LEU A 235 3.38 -8.65 -23.02
CA LEU A 235 2.32 -8.34 -22.06
C LEU A 235 1.06 -7.85 -22.77
N LEU A 236 1.23 -6.96 -23.78
CA LEU A 236 0.12 -6.49 -24.63
C LEU A 236 -0.50 -7.65 -25.41
N ALA A 237 0.32 -8.53 -25.98
CA ALA A 237 -0.15 -9.73 -26.67
C ALA A 237 -0.95 -10.64 -25.72
N ALA A 238 -0.47 -10.87 -24.49
CA ALA A 238 -1.18 -11.65 -23.49
C ALA A 238 -2.53 -11.00 -23.11
N LEU A 239 -2.55 -9.67 -22.94
CA LEU A 239 -3.78 -8.93 -22.66
C LEU A 239 -4.83 -9.11 -23.77
N LEU A 240 -4.43 -8.91 -25.02
CA LEU A 240 -5.34 -9.04 -26.18
C LEU A 240 -5.81 -10.48 -26.39
N TYR A 241 -4.91 -11.45 -26.26
CA TYR A 241 -5.25 -12.88 -26.39
C TYR A 241 -6.14 -13.38 -25.23
N GLY A 242 -6.07 -12.75 -24.07
CA GLY A 242 -6.95 -13.04 -22.93
C GLY A 242 -8.43 -12.92 -23.25
N ARG A 243 -8.82 -12.07 -24.20
CA ARG A 243 -10.18 -11.99 -24.72
C ARG A 243 -10.59 -13.33 -25.37
N THR A 244 -9.78 -13.85 -26.27
CA THR A 244 -10.01 -15.16 -26.91
C THR A 244 -10.11 -16.28 -25.87
N VAL A 245 -9.26 -16.23 -24.82
CA VAL A 245 -9.33 -17.21 -23.71
C VAL A 245 -10.68 -17.12 -22.99
N SER A 246 -11.21 -15.94 -22.74
CA SER A 246 -12.50 -15.80 -22.03
C SER A 246 -13.71 -16.16 -22.91
N GLU A 247 -13.61 -15.98 -24.23
CA GLU A 247 -14.68 -16.30 -25.20
C GLU A 247 -14.71 -17.80 -25.62
N THR A 248 -13.58 -18.52 -25.43
CA THR A 248 -13.47 -19.95 -25.77
C THR A 248 -13.76 -20.81 -24.52
N PRO A 249 -14.87 -21.59 -24.47
CA PRO A 249 -15.29 -22.29 -23.25
C PRO A 249 -14.23 -23.22 -22.65
N GLU A 250 -13.48 -23.93 -23.48
CA GLU A 250 -12.43 -24.85 -23.07
C GLU A 250 -11.26 -24.13 -22.41
N LEU A 251 -10.81 -23.01 -23.01
CA LEU A 251 -9.74 -22.20 -22.46
C LEU A 251 -10.21 -21.43 -21.21
N ALA A 252 -11.43 -20.91 -21.24
CA ALA A 252 -12.00 -20.24 -20.07
C ALA A 252 -12.06 -21.17 -18.86
N ALA A 253 -12.44 -22.44 -19.05
CA ALA A 253 -12.48 -23.42 -17.97
C ALA A 253 -11.09 -23.67 -17.34
N MET A 254 -10.00 -23.62 -18.14
CA MET A 254 -8.63 -23.79 -17.65
C MET A 254 -8.16 -22.66 -16.76
N PHE A 255 -8.67 -21.43 -16.95
CA PHE A 255 -8.25 -20.22 -16.24
C PHE A 255 -9.33 -19.67 -15.28
N THR A 256 -10.43 -20.39 -15.10
CA THR A 256 -11.46 -20.04 -14.12
C THR A 256 -11.20 -20.77 -12.80
N PHE A 257 -10.71 -20.06 -11.81
CA PHE A 257 -10.42 -20.63 -10.50
C PHE A 257 -11.38 -20.11 -9.42
N SER A 258 -11.61 -20.98 -8.42
CA SER A 258 -12.28 -20.58 -7.18
C SER A 258 -11.33 -19.74 -6.30
N GLY A 259 -11.90 -18.98 -5.36
CA GLY A 259 -11.11 -18.22 -4.40
C GLY A 259 -10.09 -19.08 -3.63
N PRO A 260 -10.51 -20.21 -3.02
CA PRO A 260 -9.59 -21.12 -2.32
C PRO A 260 -8.46 -21.66 -3.21
N SER A 261 -8.76 -22.01 -4.47
CA SER A 261 -7.73 -22.47 -5.41
C SER A 261 -6.71 -21.38 -5.72
N LEU A 262 -7.17 -20.14 -5.98
CA LEU A 262 -6.28 -18.99 -6.19
C LEU A 262 -5.41 -18.69 -4.96
N ALA A 263 -5.98 -18.80 -3.75
CA ALA A 263 -5.21 -18.61 -2.52
C ALA A 263 -4.06 -19.61 -2.42
N LEU A 264 -4.30 -20.90 -2.67
CA LEU A 264 -3.27 -21.93 -2.65
C LEU A 264 -2.20 -21.71 -3.74
N ILE A 265 -2.62 -21.31 -4.95
CA ILE A 265 -1.71 -20.96 -6.05
C ILE A 265 -0.81 -19.79 -5.65
N LEU A 266 -1.36 -18.74 -5.03
CA LEU A 266 -0.59 -17.56 -4.60
C LEU A 266 0.38 -17.90 -3.46
N ILE A 267 -0.01 -18.76 -2.51
CA ILE A 267 0.89 -19.23 -1.45
C ILE A 267 2.08 -19.99 -2.05
N GLY A 268 1.79 -20.94 -2.96
CA GLY A 268 2.84 -21.69 -3.68
C GLY A 268 3.75 -20.78 -4.51
N TYR A 269 3.14 -19.83 -5.21
CA TYR A 269 3.89 -18.82 -5.95
C TYR A 269 4.80 -17.98 -5.05
N GLY A 270 4.29 -17.43 -3.94
CA GLY A 270 5.07 -16.63 -2.98
C GLY A 270 6.24 -17.42 -2.39
N TYR A 271 6.05 -18.72 -2.12
CA TYR A 271 7.13 -19.60 -1.68
C TYR A 271 8.25 -19.70 -2.73
N VAL A 272 7.88 -20.04 -3.97
CA VAL A 272 8.83 -20.18 -5.07
C VAL A 272 9.56 -18.85 -5.32
N ALA A 273 8.85 -17.74 -5.40
CA ALA A 273 9.41 -16.40 -5.61
C ALA A 273 10.37 -15.98 -4.49
N SER A 274 10.08 -16.36 -3.23
CA SER A 274 10.94 -16.05 -2.08
C SER A 274 12.24 -16.86 -2.06
N VAL A 275 12.23 -18.07 -2.62
CA VAL A 275 13.40 -18.99 -2.64
C VAL A 275 14.29 -18.76 -3.84
N LEU A 276 13.69 -18.48 -5.02
CA LEU A 276 14.45 -18.32 -6.27
C LEU A 276 15.39 -17.10 -6.23
N PRO A 277 16.52 -17.16 -7.00
CA PRO A 277 17.38 -16.00 -7.16
C PRO A 277 16.62 -14.78 -7.67
N VAL A 278 16.94 -13.60 -7.13
CA VAL A 278 16.27 -12.33 -7.43
C VAL A 278 16.26 -12.02 -8.93
N TRP A 279 17.36 -12.31 -9.63
CA TRP A 279 17.52 -11.98 -11.05
C TRP A 279 16.62 -12.77 -12.00
N LEU A 280 16.07 -13.91 -11.56
CA LEU A 280 15.32 -14.82 -12.46
C LEU A 280 13.86 -14.39 -12.62
N VAL A 281 13.19 -14.05 -11.54
CA VAL A 281 11.76 -13.69 -11.55
C VAL A 281 11.52 -12.30 -10.95
N LEU A 282 12.06 -12.04 -9.76
CA LEU A 282 11.73 -10.85 -8.99
C LEU A 282 12.17 -9.57 -9.70
N ALA A 283 13.47 -9.42 -10.02
CA ALA A 283 14.00 -8.21 -10.62
C ALA A 283 13.40 -7.88 -12.00
N PRO A 284 13.26 -8.83 -12.96
CA PRO A 284 12.61 -8.53 -14.23
C PRO A 284 11.14 -8.18 -14.08
N ARG A 285 10.43 -8.80 -13.14
CA ARG A 285 9.01 -8.54 -12.89
C ARG A 285 8.81 -7.19 -12.20
N ASP A 286 9.62 -6.84 -11.20
CA ASP A 286 9.61 -5.51 -10.55
C ASP A 286 9.88 -4.42 -11.57
N TYR A 287 10.83 -4.64 -12.47
CA TYR A 287 11.16 -3.73 -13.54
C TYR A 287 9.98 -3.53 -14.50
N LEU A 288 9.36 -4.61 -14.98
CA LEU A 288 8.16 -4.57 -15.82
C LEU A 288 7.00 -3.86 -15.09
N SER A 289 6.79 -4.18 -13.83
CA SER A 289 5.79 -3.56 -12.96
C SER A 289 6.01 -2.06 -12.79
N THR A 290 7.26 -1.60 -12.62
CA THR A 290 7.58 -0.16 -12.45
C THR A 290 7.16 0.66 -13.67
N PHE A 291 7.46 0.17 -14.88
CA PHE A 291 7.02 0.86 -16.10
C PHE A 291 5.51 0.89 -16.23
N MET A 292 4.84 -0.22 -15.94
CA MET A 292 3.39 -0.25 -15.96
C MET A 292 2.80 0.68 -14.91
N LYS A 293 3.34 0.69 -13.69
CA LYS A 293 2.88 1.56 -12.60
C LYS A 293 2.96 3.03 -13.00
N ILE A 294 4.15 3.49 -13.38
CA ILE A 294 4.38 4.90 -13.73
C ILE A 294 3.62 5.27 -15.01
N GLY A 295 3.69 4.41 -16.04
CA GLY A 295 3.04 4.65 -17.33
C GLY A 295 1.51 4.72 -17.21
N THR A 296 0.90 3.79 -16.49
CA THR A 296 -0.56 3.77 -16.30
C THR A 296 -1.05 4.96 -15.49
N VAL A 297 -0.34 5.31 -14.40
CA VAL A 297 -0.68 6.48 -13.59
C VAL A 297 -0.55 7.78 -14.38
N ALA A 298 0.51 7.91 -15.18
CA ALA A 298 0.69 9.06 -16.07
C ALA A 298 -0.40 9.12 -17.15
N LEU A 299 -0.71 7.98 -17.79
CA LEU A 299 -1.76 7.88 -18.80
C LEU A 299 -3.13 8.24 -18.21
N LEU A 300 -3.44 7.76 -17.02
CA LEU A 300 -4.68 8.09 -16.33
C LEU A 300 -4.76 9.57 -15.97
N ALA A 301 -3.69 10.16 -15.46
CA ALA A 301 -3.63 11.58 -15.15
C ALA A 301 -3.81 12.46 -16.40
N ILE A 302 -3.16 12.10 -17.52
CA ILE A 302 -3.33 12.76 -18.82
C ILE A 302 -4.77 12.61 -19.29
N GLY A 303 -5.34 11.40 -19.21
CA GLY A 303 -6.74 11.13 -19.56
C GLY A 303 -7.71 12.01 -18.78
N ILE A 304 -7.52 12.13 -17.45
CA ILE A 304 -8.35 13.00 -16.60
C ILE A 304 -8.24 14.48 -17.03
N ILE A 305 -7.02 14.94 -17.33
CA ILE A 305 -6.80 16.33 -17.76
C ILE A 305 -7.40 16.61 -19.15
N LEU A 306 -7.46 15.64 -20.04
CA LEU A 306 -8.01 15.82 -21.39
C LEU A 306 -9.53 15.58 -21.48
N VAL A 307 -10.03 14.61 -20.73
CA VAL A 307 -11.46 14.25 -20.72
C VAL A 307 -12.27 15.15 -19.81
N HIS A 308 -11.66 15.68 -18.75
CA HIS A 308 -12.32 16.50 -17.73
C HIS A 308 -13.56 15.83 -17.10
N PRO A 309 -13.48 14.56 -16.63
CA PRO A 309 -14.66 13.88 -16.11
C PRO A 309 -15.15 14.55 -14.82
N ASN A 310 -16.46 14.66 -14.66
CA ASN A 310 -17.06 15.14 -13.45
C ASN A 310 -17.10 14.04 -12.38
N LEU A 311 -16.84 14.41 -11.13
CA LEU A 311 -17.03 13.53 -9.98
C LEU A 311 -18.54 13.33 -9.78
N GLN A 312 -19.00 12.08 -9.80
CA GLN A 312 -20.39 11.72 -9.57
C GLN A 312 -20.66 11.41 -8.09
N MET A 313 -19.65 10.94 -7.37
CA MET A 313 -19.74 10.72 -5.93
C MET A 313 -19.90 12.08 -5.23
N PRO A 314 -20.83 12.23 -4.26
CA PRO A 314 -20.95 13.45 -3.46
C PRO A 314 -19.66 13.78 -2.71
N ALA A 315 -19.44 15.06 -2.41
CA ALA A 315 -18.30 15.51 -1.61
C ALA A 315 -18.26 14.80 -0.24
N VAL A 316 -19.43 14.69 0.41
CA VAL A 316 -19.61 13.97 1.68
C VAL A 316 -20.92 13.19 1.58
N THR A 317 -20.92 11.92 1.96
CA THR A 317 -22.13 11.09 2.04
C THR A 317 -22.62 10.97 3.48
N LYS A 318 -23.83 10.47 3.67
CA LYS A 318 -24.38 10.19 5.01
C LYS A 318 -23.54 9.15 5.78
N PHE A 319 -22.82 8.31 5.10
CA PHE A 319 -22.07 7.19 5.70
C PHE A 319 -20.83 7.61 6.51
N VAL A 320 -20.58 8.91 6.65
CA VAL A 320 -19.60 9.45 7.64
C VAL A 320 -20.01 9.14 9.09
N ASP A 321 -21.27 8.80 9.31
CA ASP A 321 -21.82 8.39 10.61
C ASP A 321 -21.43 6.97 11.04
N GLY A 322 -20.85 6.16 10.12
CA GLY A 322 -20.41 4.81 10.41
C GLY A 322 -21.34 3.70 9.92
N THR A 323 -22.48 4.04 9.30
CA THR A 323 -23.47 3.06 8.80
C THR A 323 -23.18 2.58 7.39
N GLY A 324 -21.96 2.81 6.87
CA GLY A 324 -21.58 2.52 5.50
C GLY A 324 -21.68 1.05 5.13
N PRO A 325 -22.18 0.72 3.91
CA PRO A 325 -22.39 -0.66 3.45
C PRO A 325 -21.11 -1.33 2.96
N VAL A 326 -20.05 -0.58 2.66
CA VAL A 326 -18.77 -1.11 2.20
C VAL A 326 -17.94 -1.57 3.40
N TRP A 327 -17.89 -0.78 4.44
CA TRP A 327 -17.32 -1.10 5.74
C TRP A 327 -18.00 -0.23 6.83
N ALA A 328 -18.10 -0.76 8.04
CA ALA A 328 -18.72 -0.07 9.16
C ALA A 328 -17.69 0.65 10.02
N GLY A 329 -18.06 1.82 10.51
CA GLY A 329 -17.27 2.68 11.37
C GLY A 329 -17.36 4.14 10.95
N SER A 330 -17.32 5.03 11.95
CA SER A 330 -17.41 6.49 11.77
C SER A 330 -16.19 7.05 11.04
N LEU A 331 -16.31 8.29 10.54
CA LEU A 331 -15.21 8.96 9.84
C LEU A 331 -13.92 8.94 10.67
N PHE A 332 -13.99 9.34 11.94
CA PHE A 332 -12.89 9.14 12.87
C PHE A 332 -13.17 7.93 13.76
N PRO A 333 -12.24 6.98 13.87
CA PRO A 333 -10.89 6.92 13.28
C PRO A 333 -10.82 6.19 11.92
N PHE A 334 -11.92 5.63 11.41
CA PHE A 334 -11.89 4.59 10.38
C PHE A 334 -11.52 5.07 8.98
N LEU A 335 -11.88 6.31 8.60
CA LEU A 335 -11.41 6.87 7.32
C LEU A 335 -9.88 6.88 7.26
N PHE A 336 -9.25 7.31 8.37
CA PHE A 336 -7.81 7.49 8.47
C PHE A 336 -7.06 6.16 8.34
N ILE A 337 -7.58 5.08 8.94
CA ILE A 337 -6.97 3.75 8.82
C ILE A 337 -7.32 3.06 7.49
N THR A 338 -8.46 3.37 6.87
CA THR A 338 -8.85 2.81 5.57
C THR A 338 -7.93 3.32 4.47
N ILE A 339 -7.55 4.61 4.50
CA ILE A 339 -6.55 5.18 3.61
C ILE A 339 -5.18 5.16 4.32
N ALA A 340 -4.69 3.97 4.65
CA ALA A 340 -3.42 3.84 5.31
C ALA A 340 -2.25 4.14 4.37
N CYS A 341 -2.12 3.43 3.25
CA CYS A 341 -0.94 3.53 2.39
C CYS A 341 -0.84 4.87 1.65
N GLY A 342 -1.90 5.32 0.99
CA GLY A 342 -1.86 6.55 0.18
C GLY A 342 -1.59 7.84 0.95
N ALA A 343 -1.75 7.83 2.28
CA ALA A 343 -1.47 8.96 3.14
C ALA A 343 -0.24 8.71 4.05
N VAL A 344 -0.23 7.59 4.78
CA VAL A 344 0.87 7.20 5.68
C VAL A 344 0.92 5.69 5.78
N SER A 345 2.01 5.05 5.41
CA SER A 345 2.15 3.60 5.42
C SER A 345 3.33 3.13 6.27
N GLY A 346 3.04 2.28 7.23
CA GLY A 346 4.08 1.63 8.02
C GLY A 346 4.89 0.61 7.23
N TRP A 347 4.29 -0.04 6.23
CA TRP A 347 4.98 -0.94 5.32
C TRP A 347 6.23 -0.28 4.71
N HIS A 348 6.15 0.99 4.37
CA HIS A 348 7.26 1.75 3.80
C HIS A 348 8.47 1.80 4.73
N SER A 349 8.26 1.80 6.04
CA SER A 349 9.36 1.79 6.99
C SER A 349 10.20 0.52 6.92
N LEU A 350 9.60 -0.61 6.51
CA LEU A 350 10.30 -1.88 6.27
C LEU A 350 11.15 -1.82 5.02
N ILE A 351 10.65 -1.18 3.96
CA ILE A 351 11.40 -0.99 2.71
C ILE A 351 12.50 0.07 2.89
N SER A 352 12.15 1.19 3.53
CA SER A 352 13.09 2.28 3.84
C SER A 352 14.18 1.90 4.85
N SER A 353 14.05 0.77 5.56
CA SER A 353 15.07 0.24 6.46
C SER A 353 15.65 -1.11 6.03
N GLY A 354 14.98 -1.82 5.11
CA GLY A 354 15.35 -3.19 4.74
C GLY A 354 16.22 -3.28 3.49
N THR A 355 15.78 -2.72 2.39
CA THR A 355 16.41 -2.87 1.05
C THR A 355 17.03 -1.58 0.55
N THR A 356 16.26 -0.51 0.46
CA THR A 356 16.67 0.75 -0.16
C THR A 356 17.95 1.37 0.42
N PRO A 357 18.19 1.41 1.75
CA PRO A 357 19.39 2.05 2.30
C PRO A 357 20.69 1.33 1.93
N LYS A 358 20.61 0.05 1.54
CA LYS A 358 21.74 -0.77 1.11
C LYS A 358 22.16 -0.47 -0.33
N MET A 359 21.37 0.29 -1.07
CA MET A 359 21.55 0.55 -2.49
C MET A 359 21.83 2.03 -2.80
N ILE A 360 21.67 2.94 -1.82
CA ILE A 360 21.89 4.38 -1.99
C ILE A 360 23.35 4.68 -2.24
N GLU A 361 23.67 5.32 -3.38
CA GLU A 361 25.02 5.78 -3.70
C GLU A 361 25.45 7.01 -2.89
N ASN A 362 24.51 7.92 -2.59
CA ASN A 362 24.80 9.17 -1.92
C ASN A 362 23.65 9.61 -1.01
N GLU A 363 23.96 10.10 0.19
CA GLU A 363 22.93 10.58 1.12
C GLU A 363 22.05 11.70 0.52
N SER A 364 22.56 12.52 -0.39
CA SER A 364 21.77 13.57 -1.05
C SER A 364 20.60 13.03 -1.89
N GLN A 365 20.58 11.72 -2.22
CA GLN A 365 19.50 11.06 -2.94
C GLN A 365 18.30 10.71 -2.04
N ILE A 366 18.47 10.69 -0.71
CA ILE A 366 17.43 10.31 0.27
C ILE A 366 16.14 11.12 0.12
N PRO A 367 16.14 12.46 -0.05
CA PRO A 367 14.92 13.21 -0.25
C PRO A 367 14.17 12.82 -1.53
N PHE A 368 14.92 12.52 -2.61
CA PHE A 368 14.32 12.13 -3.88
C PHE A 368 13.68 10.74 -3.78
N ILE A 369 14.38 9.79 -3.18
CA ILE A 369 13.92 8.40 -3.08
C ILE A 369 12.81 8.26 -2.02
N GLY A 370 13.07 8.68 -0.77
CA GLY A 370 12.12 8.49 0.33
C GLY A 370 10.92 9.44 0.24
N TYR A 371 11.16 10.77 0.30
CA TYR A 371 10.06 11.73 0.24
C TYR A 371 9.36 11.72 -1.12
N GLY A 372 10.12 11.75 -2.21
CA GLY A 372 9.59 11.74 -3.57
C GLY A 372 8.86 10.45 -3.93
N GLY A 373 9.35 9.29 -3.48
CA GLY A 373 8.69 7.99 -3.68
C GLY A 373 7.30 7.95 -3.04
N MET A 374 7.19 8.43 -1.80
CA MET A 374 5.91 8.48 -1.09
C MET A 374 4.93 9.49 -1.72
N LEU A 375 5.40 10.63 -2.21
CA LEU A 375 4.54 11.57 -2.97
C LEU A 375 3.99 10.92 -4.24
N MET A 376 4.81 10.13 -4.94
CA MET A 376 4.36 9.40 -6.14
C MET A 376 3.32 8.35 -5.81
N GLU A 377 3.47 7.63 -4.68
CA GLU A 377 2.44 6.68 -4.23
C GLU A 377 1.15 7.38 -3.84
N SER A 378 1.23 8.51 -3.15
CA SER A 378 0.06 9.31 -2.82
C SER A 378 -0.65 9.84 -4.07
N PHE A 379 0.09 10.13 -5.14
CA PHE A 379 -0.50 10.47 -6.43
C PHE A 379 -1.31 9.31 -7.02
N VAL A 380 -0.85 8.07 -6.86
CA VAL A 380 -1.66 6.87 -7.18
C VAL A 380 -2.97 6.85 -6.38
N ALA A 381 -2.92 7.18 -5.09
CA ALA A 381 -4.11 7.22 -4.25
C ALA A 381 -5.12 8.30 -4.68
N ILE A 382 -4.65 9.46 -5.13
CA ILE A 382 -5.51 10.49 -5.75
C ILE A 382 -6.15 9.96 -7.03
N MET A 383 -5.40 9.27 -7.90
CA MET A 383 -5.96 8.66 -9.12
C MET A 383 -7.03 7.61 -8.77
N ALA A 384 -6.82 6.81 -7.74
CA ALA A 384 -7.78 5.81 -7.27
C ALA A 384 -9.06 6.46 -6.71
N MET A 385 -8.93 7.55 -5.94
CA MET A 385 -10.08 8.32 -5.44
C MET A 385 -10.89 8.92 -6.59
N ILE A 386 -10.24 9.48 -7.60
CA ILE A 386 -10.90 10.00 -8.80
C ILE A 386 -11.62 8.88 -9.54
N ALA A 387 -10.93 7.76 -9.81
CA ALA A 387 -11.53 6.62 -10.50
C ALA A 387 -12.79 6.10 -9.80
N ALA A 388 -12.75 5.95 -8.47
CA ALA A 388 -13.93 5.57 -7.68
C ALA A 388 -15.06 6.62 -7.70
N SER A 389 -14.71 7.88 -7.85
CA SER A 389 -15.65 8.99 -7.72
C SER A 389 -16.27 9.43 -9.06
N VAL A 390 -15.71 9.04 -10.20
CA VAL A 390 -16.30 9.28 -11.53
C VAL A 390 -17.35 8.24 -11.90
N ILE A 391 -17.37 7.09 -11.22
CA ILE A 391 -18.38 6.05 -11.42
C ILE A 391 -19.72 6.52 -10.84
N HIS A 392 -20.80 6.10 -11.46
CA HIS A 392 -22.14 6.30 -10.90
C HIS A 392 -22.23 5.72 -9.49
N PRO A 393 -22.66 6.50 -8.45
CA PRO A 393 -22.63 6.04 -7.05
C PRO A 393 -23.36 4.71 -6.82
N GLY A 394 -24.49 4.50 -7.51
CA GLY A 394 -25.24 3.24 -7.43
C GLY A 394 -24.41 2.03 -7.92
N VAL A 395 -23.63 2.19 -8.97
CA VAL A 395 -22.72 1.16 -9.48
C VAL A 395 -21.57 0.93 -8.46
N TYR A 396 -20.99 2.00 -7.92
CA TYR A 396 -19.98 1.92 -6.88
C TYR A 396 -20.46 1.08 -5.68
N PHE A 397 -21.67 1.36 -5.15
CA PHE A 397 -22.20 0.60 -4.03
C PHE A 397 -22.59 -0.83 -4.40
N ALA A 398 -23.08 -1.08 -5.62
CA ALA A 398 -23.36 -2.45 -6.09
C ALA A 398 -22.09 -3.32 -6.14
N MET A 399 -20.97 -2.75 -6.53
CA MET A 399 -19.69 -3.45 -6.59
C MET A 399 -19.08 -3.72 -5.22
N ASN A 400 -19.12 -2.74 -4.32
CA ASN A 400 -18.38 -2.80 -3.05
C ASN A 400 -19.20 -3.34 -1.88
N SER A 401 -20.52 -3.45 -1.99
CA SER A 401 -21.37 -4.02 -0.94
C SER A 401 -21.49 -5.54 -1.05
N SER A 402 -21.56 -6.22 0.10
CA SER A 402 -21.72 -7.68 0.10
C SER A 402 -23.12 -8.11 -0.37
N ALA A 403 -23.19 -9.29 -1.00
CA ALA A 403 -24.47 -9.88 -1.42
C ALA A 403 -25.46 -10.09 -0.25
N GLY A 404 -24.95 -10.25 0.98
CA GLY A 404 -25.77 -10.31 2.18
C GLY A 404 -26.52 -9.04 2.50
N LEU A 405 -26.04 -7.88 2.01
CA LEU A 405 -26.68 -6.58 2.20
C LEU A 405 -27.57 -6.18 1.02
N ILE A 406 -27.11 -6.39 -0.21
CA ILE A 406 -27.79 -5.89 -1.42
C ILE A 406 -28.60 -6.94 -2.17
N GLY A 407 -28.56 -8.21 -1.71
CA GLY A 407 -29.19 -9.33 -2.41
C GLY A 407 -28.29 -9.93 -3.51
N THR A 408 -28.82 -10.94 -4.19
CA THR A 408 -28.09 -11.71 -5.20
C THR A 408 -28.57 -11.42 -6.63
N THR A 409 -29.64 -10.63 -6.80
CA THR A 409 -30.17 -10.23 -8.10
C THR A 409 -29.97 -8.74 -8.32
N VAL A 410 -29.90 -8.32 -9.59
CA VAL A 410 -29.76 -6.90 -9.95
C VAL A 410 -30.94 -6.04 -9.47
N ASP A 411 -32.15 -6.61 -9.44
CA ASP A 411 -33.35 -5.90 -8.95
C ASP A 411 -33.26 -5.63 -7.45
N GLN A 412 -32.88 -6.64 -6.65
CA GLN A 412 -32.70 -6.49 -5.22
C GLN A 412 -31.62 -5.45 -4.89
N ALA A 413 -30.50 -5.53 -5.61
CA ALA A 413 -29.39 -4.57 -5.43
C ALA A 413 -29.83 -3.15 -5.78
N ALA A 414 -30.49 -2.96 -6.93
CA ALA A 414 -30.98 -1.64 -7.36
C ALA A 414 -31.98 -1.06 -6.36
N GLN A 415 -32.91 -1.86 -5.86
CA GLN A 415 -33.89 -1.44 -4.86
C GLN A 415 -33.20 -1.03 -3.55
N THR A 416 -32.31 -1.86 -3.02
CA THR A 416 -31.61 -1.62 -1.75
C THR A 416 -30.74 -0.36 -1.82
N ILE A 417 -29.95 -0.21 -2.90
CA ILE A 417 -29.05 0.93 -3.08
C ILE A 417 -29.82 2.22 -3.29
N SER A 418 -30.94 2.17 -4.05
CA SER A 418 -31.81 3.33 -4.25
C SER A 418 -32.46 3.78 -2.93
N ALA A 419 -32.79 2.84 -2.02
CA ALA A 419 -33.28 3.15 -0.68
C ALA A 419 -32.21 3.86 0.19
N TRP A 420 -30.92 3.68 -0.11
CA TRP A 420 -29.83 4.45 0.51
C TRP A 420 -29.71 5.88 -0.05
N GLY A 421 -30.50 6.25 -1.05
CA GLY A 421 -30.47 7.56 -1.69
C GLY A 421 -29.56 7.64 -2.94
N PHE A 422 -29.04 6.53 -3.42
CA PHE A 422 -28.23 6.44 -4.64
C PHE A 422 -29.00 5.71 -5.73
N VAL A 423 -29.91 6.44 -6.37
CA VAL A 423 -30.85 5.87 -7.35
C VAL A 423 -30.10 5.19 -8.49
N VAL A 424 -30.38 3.90 -8.69
CA VAL A 424 -29.81 3.09 -9.76
C VAL A 424 -30.85 2.10 -10.25
N THR A 425 -30.88 1.83 -11.56
CA THR A 425 -31.78 0.84 -12.16
C THR A 425 -31.06 -0.48 -12.41
N PRO A 426 -31.79 -1.61 -12.51
CA PRO A 426 -31.22 -2.90 -12.91
C PRO A 426 -30.49 -2.84 -14.24
N ASP A 427 -31.02 -2.09 -15.21
CA ASP A 427 -30.43 -1.95 -16.55
C ASP A 427 -29.04 -1.29 -16.51
N VAL A 428 -28.85 -0.28 -15.64
CA VAL A 428 -27.53 0.38 -15.46
C VAL A 428 -26.50 -0.61 -14.95
N LEU A 429 -26.89 -1.49 -14.01
CA LEU A 429 -25.99 -2.50 -13.46
C LEU A 429 -25.66 -3.60 -14.48
N ALA A 430 -26.67 -4.05 -15.24
CA ALA A 430 -26.49 -5.04 -16.29
C ALA A 430 -25.64 -4.51 -17.45
N GLN A 431 -25.91 -3.26 -17.89
CA GLN A 431 -25.14 -2.60 -18.95
C GLN A 431 -23.68 -2.45 -18.56
N MET A 432 -23.39 -2.03 -17.33
CA MET A 432 -22.00 -1.90 -16.87
C MET A 432 -21.28 -3.25 -16.88
N ALA A 433 -21.94 -4.35 -16.47
CA ALA A 433 -21.37 -5.68 -16.53
C ALA A 433 -21.03 -6.09 -17.98
N HIS A 434 -21.94 -5.82 -18.90
CA HIS A 434 -21.74 -6.05 -20.34
C HIS A 434 -20.57 -5.23 -20.89
N ASP A 435 -20.50 -3.93 -20.56
CA ASP A 435 -19.48 -3.01 -21.10
C ASP A 435 -18.06 -3.41 -20.67
N VAL A 436 -17.89 -3.93 -19.46
CA VAL A 436 -16.58 -4.41 -18.97
C VAL A 436 -16.29 -5.86 -19.37
N GLY A 437 -17.21 -6.55 -20.04
CA GLY A 437 -17.03 -7.93 -20.49
C GLY A 437 -17.09 -8.97 -19.35
N GLU A 438 -17.85 -8.69 -18.29
CA GLU A 438 -18.02 -9.57 -17.14
C GLU A 438 -19.46 -10.04 -16.99
N LYS A 439 -19.66 -11.23 -16.39
CA LYS A 439 -21.00 -11.76 -16.16
C LYS A 439 -21.81 -10.94 -15.14
N THR A 440 -21.14 -10.36 -14.17
CA THR A 440 -21.71 -9.50 -13.14
C THR A 440 -20.63 -8.62 -12.53
N ILE A 441 -21.02 -7.40 -12.13
CA ILE A 441 -20.19 -6.49 -11.34
C ILE A 441 -20.59 -6.49 -9.86
N MET A 442 -21.69 -7.13 -9.49
CA MET A 442 -22.24 -7.08 -8.14
C MET A 442 -21.38 -7.83 -7.13
N SER A 443 -21.26 -7.24 -5.94
CA SER A 443 -20.54 -7.83 -4.79
C SER A 443 -19.11 -8.27 -5.09
N ARG A 444 -18.45 -7.58 -6.02
CA ARG A 444 -17.01 -7.70 -6.27
C ARG A 444 -16.25 -6.83 -5.28
N THR A 445 -16.40 -7.16 -4.00
CA THR A 445 -15.83 -6.40 -2.90
C THR A 445 -14.31 -6.37 -2.93
N GLY A 446 -13.71 -5.34 -2.31
CA GLY A 446 -12.27 -5.21 -2.19
C GLY A 446 -11.66 -4.07 -2.99
N GLY A 447 -12.49 -3.26 -3.65
CA GLY A 447 -12.10 -2.00 -4.30
C GLY A 447 -11.40 -2.14 -5.65
N ALA A 448 -10.62 -3.21 -5.89
CA ALA A 448 -9.87 -3.39 -7.12
C ALA A 448 -10.76 -3.42 -8.39
N PRO A 449 -11.83 -4.21 -8.47
CA PRO A 449 -12.71 -4.17 -9.65
C PRO A 449 -13.36 -2.80 -9.86
N THR A 450 -13.65 -2.07 -8.78
CA THR A 450 -14.22 -0.73 -8.86
C THR A 450 -13.21 0.26 -9.42
N LEU A 451 -11.97 0.22 -8.96
CA LEU A 451 -10.89 1.02 -9.54
C LEU A 451 -10.75 0.72 -11.04
N ALA A 452 -10.79 -0.55 -11.43
CA ALA A 452 -10.70 -0.95 -12.82
C ALA A 452 -11.84 -0.39 -13.69
N VAL A 453 -13.08 -0.38 -13.19
CA VAL A 453 -14.22 0.24 -13.89
C VAL A 453 -13.98 1.74 -14.07
N GLY A 454 -13.60 2.46 -13.02
CA GLY A 454 -13.37 3.90 -13.10
C GLY A 454 -12.21 4.27 -14.04
N MET A 455 -11.12 3.52 -13.98
CA MET A 455 -10.00 3.68 -14.93
C MET A 455 -10.45 3.41 -16.37
N ALA A 456 -11.20 2.32 -16.58
CA ALA A 456 -11.70 1.98 -17.91
C ALA A 456 -12.63 3.05 -18.47
N GLN A 457 -13.52 3.63 -17.67
CA GLN A 457 -14.38 4.73 -18.09
C GLN A 457 -13.59 5.95 -18.54
N ILE A 458 -12.56 6.35 -17.78
CA ILE A 458 -11.73 7.50 -18.14
C ILE A 458 -10.91 7.21 -19.40
N LEU A 459 -10.25 6.04 -19.45
CA LEU A 459 -9.36 5.68 -20.56
C LEU A 459 -10.14 5.40 -21.84
N ALA A 460 -11.33 4.80 -21.79
CA ALA A 460 -12.18 4.57 -22.95
C ALA A 460 -12.67 5.89 -23.56
N GLN A 461 -13.05 6.87 -22.75
CA GLN A 461 -13.41 8.20 -23.25
C GLN A 461 -12.24 8.91 -23.92
N PHE A 462 -11.02 8.66 -23.46
CA PHE A 462 -9.80 9.25 -24.02
C PHE A 462 -9.30 8.47 -25.24
N LEU A 463 -9.37 7.12 -25.22
CA LEU A 463 -8.75 6.22 -26.20
C LEU A 463 -9.73 5.11 -26.62
N GLY A 464 -10.46 5.31 -27.68
CA GLY A 464 -11.18 4.26 -28.41
C GLY A 464 -12.67 4.08 -28.09
N GLY A 465 -13.25 4.90 -27.21
CA GLY A 465 -14.70 4.89 -26.93
C GLY A 465 -15.19 3.62 -26.22
N ALA A 466 -16.50 3.45 -26.16
CA ALA A 466 -17.17 2.35 -25.44
C ALA A 466 -16.71 0.95 -25.89
N ALA A 467 -16.34 0.77 -27.15
CA ALA A 467 -15.85 -0.50 -27.69
C ALA A 467 -14.55 -1.00 -27.02
N MET A 468 -13.76 -0.09 -26.42
CA MET A 468 -12.52 -0.42 -25.73
C MET A 468 -12.69 -0.62 -24.22
N MET A 469 -13.91 -0.43 -23.70
CA MET A 469 -14.17 -0.46 -22.25
C MET A 469 -13.70 -1.77 -21.58
N ALA A 470 -14.03 -2.92 -22.19
CA ALA A 470 -13.61 -4.23 -21.67
C ALA A 470 -12.09 -4.40 -21.68
N ILE A 471 -11.40 -3.95 -22.73
CA ILE A 471 -9.93 -4.03 -22.81
C ILE A 471 -9.29 -3.17 -21.73
N TRP A 472 -9.77 -1.93 -21.54
CA TRP A 472 -9.25 -1.06 -20.48
C TRP A 472 -9.54 -1.58 -19.08
N TYR A 473 -10.70 -2.22 -18.86
CA TYR A 473 -11.03 -2.87 -17.60
C TYR A 473 -10.04 -3.99 -17.28
N HIS A 474 -9.81 -4.92 -18.20
CA HIS A 474 -8.87 -6.03 -17.98
C HIS A 474 -7.42 -5.58 -17.95
N PHE A 475 -7.06 -4.50 -18.67
CA PHE A 475 -5.77 -3.84 -18.50
C PHE A 475 -5.59 -3.29 -17.07
N ALA A 476 -6.62 -2.67 -16.51
CA ALA A 476 -6.59 -2.15 -15.14
C ALA A 476 -6.50 -3.29 -14.12
N ILE A 477 -7.22 -4.40 -14.31
CA ILE A 477 -7.09 -5.61 -13.45
C ILE A 477 -5.65 -6.17 -13.51
N LEU A 478 -5.06 -6.25 -14.70
CA LEU A 478 -3.66 -6.67 -14.85
C LEU A 478 -2.70 -5.70 -14.14
N PHE A 479 -2.89 -4.39 -14.33
CA PHE A 479 -2.11 -3.35 -13.67
C PHE A 479 -2.18 -3.50 -12.15
N GLU A 480 -3.37 -3.65 -11.57
CA GLU A 480 -3.55 -3.82 -10.14
C GLU A 480 -2.90 -5.10 -9.62
N ALA A 481 -3.11 -6.22 -10.30
CA ALA A 481 -2.53 -7.49 -9.91
C ALA A 481 -0.99 -7.44 -9.91
N LEU A 482 -0.37 -6.86 -10.95
CA LEU A 482 1.07 -6.66 -11.00
C LEU A 482 1.56 -5.68 -9.92
N PHE A 483 0.77 -4.65 -9.66
CA PHE A 483 1.08 -3.67 -8.63
C PHE A 483 1.20 -4.33 -7.25
N ILE A 484 0.30 -5.26 -6.95
CA ILE A 484 0.20 -5.92 -5.66
C ILE A 484 1.18 -7.09 -5.54
N LEU A 485 1.30 -7.91 -6.58
CA LEU A 485 2.11 -9.12 -6.54
C LEU A 485 3.60 -8.83 -6.33
N THR A 486 4.13 -7.74 -6.88
CA THR A 486 5.52 -7.31 -6.61
C THR A 486 5.74 -7.01 -5.13
N THR A 487 4.74 -6.43 -4.46
CA THR A 487 4.80 -6.17 -3.01
C THR A 487 4.71 -7.47 -2.20
N VAL A 488 3.90 -8.45 -2.62
CA VAL A 488 3.82 -9.78 -1.97
C VAL A 488 5.14 -10.53 -2.11
N ASP A 489 5.78 -10.48 -3.27
CA ASP A 489 7.07 -11.13 -3.54
C ASP A 489 8.18 -10.55 -2.63
N ALA A 490 8.35 -9.23 -2.67
CA ALA A 490 9.32 -8.52 -1.83
C ALA A 490 9.02 -8.73 -0.34
N GLY A 491 7.75 -8.65 0.04
CA GLY A 491 7.31 -8.78 1.42
C GLY A 491 7.48 -10.19 2.00
N THR A 492 7.22 -11.23 1.22
CA THR A 492 7.48 -12.61 1.66
C THR A 492 8.96 -12.81 1.97
N ARG A 493 9.84 -12.22 1.17
CA ARG A 493 11.28 -12.23 1.40
C ARG A 493 11.68 -11.44 2.67
N VAL A 494 11.10 -10.26 2.87
CA VAL A 494 11.30 -9.46 4.10
C VAL A 494 10.82 -10.24 5.33
N CYS A 495 9.63 -10.84 5.27
CA CYS A 495 9.08 -11.68 6.33
C CYS A 495 10.03 -12.85 6.66
N ARG A 496 10.58 -13.52 5.65
CA ARG A 496 11.62 -14.55 5.81
C ARG A 496 12.83 -14.01 6.59
N PHE A 497 13.39 -12.86 6.20
CA PHE A 497 14.53 -12.27 6.92
C PHE A 497 14.19 -11.96 8.37
N MET A 498 13.01 -11.42 8.65
CA MET A 498 12.58 -11.15 10.02
C MET A 498 12.45 -12.43 10.84
N ILE A 499 11.93 -13.51 10.27
CA ILE A 499 11.87 -14.83 10.92
C ILE A 499 13.29 -15.36 11.18
N GLN A 500 14.17 -15.25 10.18
CA GLN A 500 15.57 -15.68 10.32
C GLN A 500 16.30 -14.89 11.43
N ASP A 501 16.07 -13.59 11.54
CA ASP A 501 16.65 -12.74 12.60
C ASP A 501 16.09 -13.12 13.99
N LEU A 502 14.78 -13.30 14.10
CA LEU A 502 14.15 -13.68 15.39
C LEU A 502 14.63 -15.06 15.88
N ILE A 503 14.60 -16.08 15.02
CA ILE A 503 15.08 -17.41 15.34
C ILE A 503 16.59 -17.39 15.58
N GLY A 504 17.33 -16.63 14.79
CA GLY A 504 18.78 -16.47 14.90
C GLY A 504 19.25 -15.82 16.20
N ASN A 505 18.36 -15.17 16.96
CA ASN A 505 18.67 -14.74 18.32
C ASN A 505 18.84 -15.92 19.29
N ALA A 506 18.14 -17.03 19.05
CA ALA A 506 18.23 -18.26 19.83
C ALA A 506 19.18 -19.29 19.18
N ILE A 507 19.15 -19.38 17.84
CA ILE A 507 19.95 -20.34 17.04
C ILE A 507 20.76 -19.53 16.02
N PRO A 508 22.01 -19.10 16.35
CA PRO A 508 22.81 -18.22 15.48
C PRO A 508 23.02 -18.74 14.05
N ALA A 509 23.10 -20.06 13.86
CA ALA A 509 23.25 -20.69 12.54
C ALA A 509 22.06 -20.38 11.58
N PHE A 510 20.88 -20.05 12.11
CA PHE A 510 19.71 -19.75 11.29
C PHE A 510 19.77 -18.35 10.64
N ARG A 511 20.67 -17.47 11.11
CA ARG A 511 20.93 -16.16 10.49
C ARG A 511 21.66 -16.22 9.16
N GLU A 512 22.24 -17.36 8.82
CA GLU A 512 23.02 -17.46 7.60
C GLU A 512 22.13 -17.46 6.36
N THR A 513 22.07 -16.32 5.66
CA THR A 513 21.26 -16.13 4.46
C THR A 513 21.81 -16.86 3.22
N LYS A 514 23.05 -17.32 3.25
CA LYS A 514 23.66 -18.15 2.18
C LYS A 514 23.21 -19.62 2.25
N SER A 515 22.66 -20.07 3.37
CA SER A 515 22.18 -21.45 3.56
C SER A 515 20.86 -21.67 2.84
N TRP A 516 20.84 -22.55 1.85
CA TRP A 516 19.62 -22.97 1.15
C TRP A 516 18.56 -23.55 2.12
N ALA A 517 18.99 -24.36 3.09
CA ALA A 517 18.08 -24.95 4.07
C ALA A 517 17.38 -23.87 4.90
N ASN A 518 18.11 -22.87 5.40
CA ASN A 518 17.57 -21.77 6.16
C ASN A 518 16.57 -20.93 5.31
N ASN A 519 16.89 -20.73 4.03
CA ASN A 519 16.02 -19.99 3.11
C ASN A 519 14.74 -20.76 2.81
N LEU A 520 14.81 -22.07 2.58
CA LEU A 520 13.63 -22.91 2.36
C LEU A 520 12.72 -22.94 3.59
N ILE A 521 13.29 -23.18 4.78
CA ILE A 521 12.53 -23.23 6.04
C ILE A 521 11.93 -21.85 6.36
N GLY A 522 12.72 -20.79 6.28
CA GLY A 522 12.26 -19.44 6.56
C GLY A 522 11.16 -18.97 5.61
N SER A 523 11.28 -19.27 4.31
CA SER A 523 10.24 -18.99 3.32
C SER A 523 8.99 -19.84 3.56
N GLY A 524 9.15 -21.11 3.91
CA GLY A 524 8.04 -22.00 4.25
C GLY A 524 7.24 -21.50 5.44
N LEU A 525 7.93 -21.09 6.51
CA LEU A 525 7.30 -20.49 7.69
C LEU A 525 6.58 -19.16 7.34
N ALA A 526 7.23 -18.29 6.58
CA ALA A 526 6.61 -17.03 6.14
C ALA A 526 5.32 -17.29 5.36
N CYS A 527 5.38 -18.20 4.36
CA CYS A 527 4.22 -18.54 3.54
C CYS A 527 3.12 -19.27 4.31
N ALA A 528 3.48 -20.13 5.26
CA ALA A 528 2.51 -20.78 6.14
C ALA A 528 1.75 -19.76 7.00
N LEU A 529 2.46 -18.76 7.54
CA LEU A 529 1.87 -17.75 8.40
C LEU A 529 0.92 -16.82 7.64
N TRP A 530 1.39 -16.12 6.59
CA TRP A 530 0.49 -15.22 5.86
C TRP A 530 -0.51 -15.98 5.01
N GLY A 531 -0.16 -17.17 4.53
CA GLY A 531 -1.05 -18.05 3.77
C GLY A 531 -2.24 -18.56 4.58
N TYR A 532 -2.04 -18.83 5.88
CA TYR A 532 -3.13 -19.17 6.79
C TYR A 532 -4.18 -18.05 6.83
N PHE A 533 -3.76 -16.81 7.07
CA PHE A 533 -4.69 -15.68 7.11
C PHE A 533 -5.32 -15.40 5.73
N LEU A 534 -4.56 -15.52 4.64
CA LEU A 534 -5.12 -15.44 3.29
C LEU A 534 -6.23 -16.46 3.08
N TYR A 535 -5.95 -17.74 3.37
CA TYR A 535 -6.89 -18.81 3.11
C TYR A 535 -8.15 -18.67 3.96
N THR A 536 -8.01 -18.36 5.25
CA THR A 536 -9.15 -18.11 6.15
C THR A 536 -9.98 -16.91 5.70
N GLY A 537 -9.33 -15.82 5.27
CA GLY A 537 -10.03 -14.67 4.71
C GLY A 537 -10.78 -14.96 3.42
N VAL A 538 -10.24 -15.82 2.55
CA VAL A 538 -10.90 -16.20 1.29
C VAL A 538 -12.15 -17.07 1.52
N ILE A 539 -12.13 -17.93 2.53
CA ILE A 539 -13.27 -18.79 2.86
C ILE A 539 -14.23 -18.16 3.87
N ASP A 540 -13.93 -16.94 4.34
CA ASP A 540 -14.79 -16.17 5.25
C ASP A 540 -16.12 -15.84 4.55
N PRO A 541 -17.28 -16.13 5.17
CA PRO A 541 -18.60 -15.81 4.61
C PRO A 541 -18.79 -14.30 4.33
N PHE A 542 -18.11 -13.42 5.06
CA PHE A 542 -18.11 -11.97 4.84
C PHE A 542 -17.15 -11.53 3.72
N GLY A 543 -16.37 -12.46 3.13
CA GLY A 543 -15.47 -12.19 2.02
C GLY A 543 -14.09 -11.64 2.39
N GLY A 544 -13.71 -11.71 3.68
CA GLY A 544 -12.37 -11.34 4.19
C GLY A 544 -12.03 -9.85 4.19
N ILE A 545 -12.51 -9.07 3.23
CA ILE A 545 -12.27 -7.62 3.21
C ILE A 545 -12.97 -6.92 4.37
N TRP A 546 -14.15 -7.37 4.75
CA TRP A 546 -14.90 -6.79 5.86
C TRP A 546 -14.18 -6.90 7.20
N THR A 547 -13.53 -8.03 7.47
CA THR A 547 -12.80 -8.33 8.71
C THR A 547 -11.33 -7.89 8.63
N MET A 548 -10.63 -8.27 7.58
CA MET A 548 -9.18 -8.12 7.48
C MET A 548 -8.71 -6.73 7.03
N TRP A 549 -9.50 -5.97 6.22
CA TRP A 549 -9.07 -4.65 5.75
C TRP A 549 -8.94 -3.62 6.89
N PRO A 550 -9.88 -3.50 7.83
CA PRO A 550 -9.71 -2.63 8.99
C PRO A 550 -8.52 -3.03 9.86
N LEU A 551 -8.28 -4.34 10.03
CA LEU A 551 -7.13 -4.85 10.76
C LEU A 551 -5.81 -4.48 10.06
N PHE A 552 -5.76 -4.65 8.73
CA PHE A 552 -4.64 -4.23 7.89
C PHE A 552 -4.37 -2.73 8.01
N GLY A 553 -5.38 -1.89 7.86
CA GLY A 553 -5.22 -0.44 7.93
C GLY A 553 -4.72 0.03 9.29
N THR A 554 -5.31 -0.53 10.37
CA THR A 554 -4.89 -0.24 11.75
C THR A 554 -3.45 -0.68 11.99
N ALA A 555 -3.11 -1.92 11.66
CA ALA A 555 -1.78 -2.49 11.85
C ALA A 555 -0.71 -1.74 11.04
N ASN A 556 -1.01 -1.41 9.78
CA ASN A 556 -0.09 -0.69 8.91
C ASN A 556 0.22 0.72 9.45
N GLN A 557 -0.79 1.46 9.92
CA GLN A 557 -0.54 2.77 10.51
C GLN A 557 0.08 2.70 11.92
N MET A 558 -0.17 1.64 12.70
CA MET A 558 0.55 1.38 13.94
C MET A 558 2.06 1.22 13.71
N LEU A 559 2.43 0.52 12.64
CA LEU A 559 3.82 0.38 12.23
C LEU A 559 4.43 1.75 11.85
N ALA A 560 3.66 2.61 11.17
CA ALA A 560 4.08 3.98 10.88
C ALA A 560 4.30 4.81 12.16
N ALA A 561 3.41 4.68 13.14
CA ALA A 561 3.56 5.33 14.44
C ALA A 561 4.83 4.86 15.16
N ILE A 562 5.12 3.56 15.16
CA ILE A 562 6.34 2.97 15.73
C ILE A 562 7.59 3.55 15.04
N ALA A 563 7.59 3.63 13.72
CA ALA A 563 8.68 4.18 12.94
C ALA A 563 8.93 5.67 13.26
N LEU A 564 7.89 6.48 13.31
CA LEU A 564 7.98 7.91 13.65
C LEU A 564 8.40 8.13 15.11
N MET A 565 7.98 7.25 16.05
CA MET A 565 8.48 7.30 17.42
C MET A 565 9.99 7.05 17.48
N LEU A 566 10.51 6.06 16.74
CA LEU A 566 11.96 5.85 16.62
C LEU A 566 12.66 7.09 16.04
N CYS A 567 12.12 7.65 14.95
CA CYS A 567 12.65 8.87 14.35
C CYS A 567 12.72 10.02 15.35
N THR A 568 11.68 10.19 16.15
CA THR A 568 11.62 11.18 17.23
C THR A 568 12.72 10.94 18.27
N VAL A 569 12.84 9.73 18.78
CA VAL A 569 13.90 9.36 19.75
C VAL A 569 15.29 9.71 19.21
N VAL A 570 15.54 9.39 17.92
CA VAL A 570 16.84 9.66 17.32
C VAL A 570 17.10 11.15 17.15
N LEU A 571 16.11 11.97 16.77
CA LEU A 571 16.27 13.43 16.71
C LEU A 571 16.65 14.04 18.08
N PHE A 572 16.03 13.56 19.16
CA PHE A 572 16.44 13.98 20.52
C PHE A 572 17.87 13.53 20.85
N LYS A 573 18.25 12.31 20.50
CA LYS A 573 19.60 11.78 20.71
C LYS A 573 20.68 12.50 19.88
N MET A 574 20.31 12.95 18.68
CA MET A 574 21.17 13.79 17.83
C MET A 574 21.26 15.25 18.31
N LYS A 575 20.59 15.61 19.40
CA LYS A 575 20.49 17.01 19.89
C LYS A 575 19.85 17.97 18.90
N ARG A 576 18.86 17.46 18.16
CA ARG A 576 18.07 18.21 17.19
C ARG A 576 16.60 18.34 17.59
N GLN A 577 16.34 18.40 18.91
CA GLN A 577 14.99 18.46 19.48
C GLN A 577 14.13 19.62 18.96
N GLN A 578 14.75 20.72 18.55
CA GLN A 578 14.04 21.86 17.96
C GLN A 578 13.30 21.53 16.67
N PHE A 579 13.68 20.43 15.99
CA PHE A 579 13.04 19.93 14.80
C PHE A 579 12.17 18.69 15.05
N ALA A 580 12.09 18.20 16.28
CA ALA A 580 11.38 16.97 16.60
C ALA A 580 9.86 17.05 16.31
N TRP A 581 9.29 18.24 16.23
CA TRP A 581 7.90 18.43 15.86
C TRP A 581 7.54 17.81 14.50
N VAL A 582 8.52 17.71 13.57
CA VAL A 582 8.34 17.09 12.23
C VAL A 582 7.91 15.63 12.33
N THR A 583 8.33 14.94 13.39
CA THR A 583 8.00 13.51 13.64
C THR A 583 7.04 13.33 14.80
N VAL A 584 7.07 14.18 15.83
CA VAL A 584 6.19 14.11 17.01
C VAL A 584 4.73 14.34 16.64
N VAL A 585 4.45 15.39 15.85
CA VAL A 585 3.07 15.73 15.47
C VAL A 585 2.40 14.58 14.72
N PRO A 586 2.98 14.08 13.61
CA PRO A 586 2.37 12.94 12.92
C PRO A 586 2.36 11.66 13.76
N ALA A 587 3.38 11.38 14.57
CA ALA A 587 3.39 10.21 15.45
C ALA A 587 2.25 10.26 16.46
N THR A 588 2.00 11.42 17.08
CA THR A 588 0.91 11.60 18.04
C THR A 588 -0.44 11.39 17.38
N TRP A 589 -0.65 11.97 16.19
CA TRP A 589 -1.88 11.78 15.43
C TRP A 589 -2.13 10.30 15.10
N LEU A 590 -1.11 9.61 14.60
CA LEU A 590 -1.22 8.19 14.26
C LEU A 590 -1.47 7.31 15.49
N VAL A 591 -0.83 7.59 16.63
CA VAL A 591 -1.09 6.86 17.87
C VAL A 591 -2.55 7.04 18.30
N ILE A 592 -3.08 8.26 18.28
CA ILE A 592 -4.48 8.53 18.63
C ILE A 592 -5.41 7.76 17.69
N CYS A 593 -5.25 7.91 16.36
CA CYS A 593 -6.10 7.24 15.39
C CYS A 593 -6.05 5.71 15.53
N THR A 594 -4.86 5.14 15.62
CA THR A 594 -4.68 3.68 15.56
C THR A 594 -5.04 2.98 16.87
N VAL A 595 -4.75 3.60 18.01
CA VAL A 595 -5.17 3.07 19.31
C VAL A 595 -6.68 3.12 19.44
N THR A 596 -7.32 4.24 19.07
CA THR A 596 -8.79 4.37 19.06
C THR A 596 -9.40 3.32 18.14
N ALA A 597 -8.91 3.22 16.90
CA ALA A 597 -9.44 2.23 15.95
C ALA A 597 -9.26 0.79 16.43
N GLY A 598 -8.10 0.45 16.99
CA GLY A 598 -7.82 -0.88 17.52
C GLY A 598 -8.72 -1.24 18.70
N LEU A 599 -8.95 -0.31 19.63
CA LEU A 599 -9.84 -0.52 20.77
C LEU A 599 -11.32 -0.60 20.33
N GLU A 600 -11.77 0.25 19.41
CA GLU A 600 -13.12 0.17 18.87
C GLU A 600 -13.36 -1.14 18.10
N LYS A 601 -12.39 -1.59 17.29
CA LYS A 601 -12.48 -2.89 16.61
C LYS A 601 -12.49 -4.06 17.58
N ALA A 602 -11.78 -4.02 18.67
CA ALA A 602 -11.82 -5.08 19.66
C ALA A 602 -13.11 -5.04 20.52
N PHE A 603 -13.49 -3.88 21.06
CA PHE A 603 -14.40 -3.77 22.20
C PHE A 603 -15.70 -2.99 21.94
N SER A 604 -15.93 -2.43 20.74
CA SER A 604 -17.19 -1.75 20.45
C SER A 604 -18.38 -2.70 20.68
N SER A 605 -19.42 -2.18 21.35
CA SER A 605 -20.68 -2.92 21.56
C SER A 605 -21.52 -3.06 20.28
N ASN A 606 -21.20 -2.30 19.23
CA ASN A 606 -21.86 -2.41 17.94
C ASN A 606 -21.28 -3.62 17.17
N PRO A 607 -22.09 -4.68 16.89
CA PRO A 607 -21.60 -5.87 16.18
C PRO A 607 -21.10 -5.59 14.77
N SER A 608 -21.46 -4.47 14.15
CA SER A 608 -20.95 -4.09 12.82
C SER A 608 -19.52 -3.51 12.89
N VAL A 609 -19.06 -3.10 14.08
CA VAL A 609 -17.75 -2.47 14.30
C VAL A 609 -16.84 -3.37 15.13
N GLY A 610 -17.32 -3.84 16.29
CA GLY A 610 -16.52 -4.58 17.27
C GLY A 610 -16.50 -6.08 17.03
N PHE A 611 -15.30 -6.65 16.95
CA PHE A 611 -15.12 -8.09 16.73
C PHE A 611 -15.71 -8.94 17.87
N LEU A 612 -15.53 -8.55 19.15
CA LEU A 612 -16.09 -9.32 20.27
C LEU A 612 -17.62 -9.27 20.29
N ALA A 613 -18.25 -8.13 19.96
CA ALA A 613 -19.70 -8.02 19.87
C ALA A 613 -20.24 -8.81 18.67
N HIS A 614 -19.51 -8.85 17.55
CA HIS A 614 -19.85 -9.67 16.38
C HIS A 614 -19.75 -11.15 16.70
N ALA A 615 -18.65 -11.58 17.36
CA ALA A 615 -18.47 -12.94 17.83
C ALA A 615 -19.59 -13.39 18.78
N ALA A 616 -20.00 -12.53 19.72
CA ALA A 616 -21.11 -12.83 20.63
C ALA A 616 -22.44 -13.03 19.87
N LYS A 617 -22.79 -12.11 18.96
CA LYS A 617 -23.99 -12.20 18.13
C LYS A 617 -24.05 -13.52 17.32
N PHE A 618 -22.95 -13.89 16.68
CA PHE A 618 -22.87 -15.13 15.88
C PHE A 618 -22.78 -16.36 16.78
N GLY A 619 -22.10 -16.27 17.93
CA GLY A 619 -22.00 -17.35 18.93
C GLY A 619 -23.35 -17.69 19.56
N ASP A 620 -24.14 -16.70 19.95
CA ASP A 620 -25.48 -16.89 20.49
C ASP A 620 -26.40 -17.57 19.46
N ALA A 621 -26.35 -17.13 18.19
CA ALA A 621 -27.11 -17.75 17.13
C ALA A 621 -26.64 -19.19 16.84
N LEU A 622 -25.33 -19.44 16.88
CA LEU A 622 -24.74 -20.78 16.72
C LEU A 622 -25.20 -21.71 17.85
N GLY A 623 -25.20 -21.23 19.10
CA GLY A 623 -25.70 -21.99 20.26
C GLY A 623 -27.20 -22.32 20.18
N ALA A 624 -27.98 -21.44 19.50
CA ALA A 624 -29.40 -21.67 19.22
C ALA A 624 -29.66 -22.50 17.96
N GLY A 625 -28.60 -23.01 17.28
CA GLY A 625 -28.72 -23.77 16.02
C GLY A 625 -29.19 -22.92 14.82
N LYS A 626 -29.10 -21.60 14.91
CA LYS A 626 -29.57 -20.65 13.92
C LYS A 626 -28.41 -20.20 13.01
N VAL A 627 -28.63 -20.22 11.68
CA VAL A 627 -27.66 -19.71 10.72
C VAL A 627 -28.02 -18.26 10.37
N LEU A 628 -27.06 -17.33 10.58
CA LEU A 628 -27.19 -15.93 10.21
C LEU A 628 -26.49 -15.67 8.86
N ALA A 629 -27.14 -14.91 7.99
CA ALA A 629 -26.51 -14.46 6.75
C ALA A 629 -25.28 -13.58 7.07
N PRO A 630 -24.21 -13.66 6.26
CA PRO A 630 -24.04 -14.40 5.00
C PRO A 630 -23.57 -15.85 5.16
N ALA A 631 -23.40 -16.38 6.38
CA ALA A 631 -23.08 -17.79 6.61
C ALA A 631 -24.18 -18.69 6.03
N LYS A 632 -23.79 -19.88 5.53
CA LYS A 632 -24.71 -20.86 4.92
C LYS A 632 -24.88 -22.11 5.78
N THR A 633 -23.96 -22.36 6.68
CA THR A 633 -23.92 -23.55 7.54
C THR A 633 -23.53 -23.18 8.96
N LEU A 634 -23.81 -24.07 9.93
CA LEU A 634 -23.32 -23.90 11.31
C LEU A 634 -21.78 -23.92 11.38
N GLY A 635 -21.12 -24.67 10.47
CA GLY A 635 -19.66 -24.65 10.35
C GLY A 635 -19.12 -23.28 9.90
N ASP A 636 -19.83 -22.58 9.02
CA ASP A 636 -19.49 -21.21 8.64
C ASP A 636 -19.62 -20.27 9.83
N MET A 637 -20.70 -20.41 10.63
CA MET A 637 -20.92 -19.63 11.85
C MET A 637 -19.78 -19.81 12.84
N GLY A 638 -19.33 -21.06 13.05
CA GLY A 638 -18.18 -21.36 13.92
C GLY A 638 -16.88 -20.72 13.44
N ARG A 639 -16.65 -20.67 12.12
CA ARG A 639 -15.50 -19.97 11.53
C ARG A 639 -15.55 -18.46 11.76
N VAL A 640 -16.71 -17.83 11.56
CA VAL A 640 -16.88 -16.40 11.83
C VAL A 640 -16.54 -16.08 13.27
N VAL A 641 -17.10 -16.83 14.24
CA VAL A 641 -16.83 -16.63 15.68
C VAL A 641 -15.33 -16.79 15.99
N PHE A 642 -14.68 -17.80 15.43
CA PHE A 642 -13.24 -18.01 15.63
C PHE A 642 -12.40 -16.87 15.04
N ASN A 643 -12.70 -16.43 13.81
CA ASN A 643 -11.98 -15.34 13.14
C ASN A 643 -12.14 -14.03 13.93
N ASP A 644 -13.34 -13.73 14.41
CA ASP A 644 -13.59 -12.53 15.21
C ASP A 644 -12.78 -12.50 16.52
N TYR A 645 -12.69 -13.63 17.24
CA TYR A 645 -11.84 -13.71 18.44
C TYR A 645 -10.36 -13.57 18.11
N LEU A 646 -9.91 -14.14 17.00
CA LEU A 646 -8.54 -13.99 16.53
C LEU A 646 -8.22 -12.54 16.18
N ASP A 647 -9.10 -11.88 15.42
CA ASP A 647 -8.93 -10.49 14.99
C ASP A 647 -8.98 -9.52 16.17
N ALA A 648 -9.86 -9.76 17.14
CA ALA A 648 -9.90 -9.01 18.40
C ALA A 648 -8.59 -9.15 19.18
N THR A 649 -8.07 -10.37 19.28
CA THR A 649 -6.79 -10.65 19.95
C THR A 649 -5.63 -9.92 19.27
N LEU A 650 -5.56 -9.98 17.94
CA LEU A 650 -4.54 -9.29 17.17
C LEU A 650 -4.63 -7.77 17.33
N ALA A 651 -5.82 -7.21 17.29
CA ALA A 651 -6.03 -5.77 17.51
C ALA A 651 -5.51 -5.33 18.88
N VAL A 652 -5.80 -6.08 19.95
CA VAL A 652 -5.28 -5.80 21.30
C VAL A 652 -3.76 -5.94 21.38
N VAL A 653 -3.19 -6.97 20.77
CA VAL A 653 -1.73 -7.16 20.73
C VAL A 653 -1.06 -5.99 20.02
N PHE A 654 -1.59 -5.54 18.88
CA PHE A 654 -1.04 -4.40 18.14
C PHE A 654 -1.11 -3.10 18.96
N VAL A 655 -2.22 -2.84 19.64
CA VAL A 655 -2.34 -1.71 20.56
C VAL A 655 -1.29 -1.79 21.66
N ALA A 656 -1.11 -2.97 22.27
CA ALA A 656 -0.11 -3.16 23.31
C ALA A 656 1.33 -2.91 22.82
N VAL A 657 1.66 -3.32 21.60
CA VAL A 657 2.97 -3.06 20.97
C VAL A 657 3.20 -1.57 20.79
N VAL A 658 2.21 -0.82 20.28
CA VAL A 658 2.33 0.63 20.07
C VAL A 658 2.49 1.37 21.39
N VAL A 659 1.62 1.07 22.38
CA VAL A 659 1.67 1.71 23.71
C VAL A 659 2.99 1.41 24.41
N SER A 660 3.47 0.15 24.34
CA SER A 660 4.77 -0.22 24.90
C SER A 660 5.91 0.54 24.20
N THR A 661 5.88 0.65 22.89
CA THR A 661 6.90 1.39 22.14
C THR A 661 6.89 2.87 22.51
N LEU A 662 5.71 3.49 22.65
CA LEU A 662 5.56 4.87 23.10
C LEU A 662 6.17 5.07 24.50
N PHE A 663 5.87 4.17 25.43
CA PHE A 663 6.42 4.21 26.79
C PHE A 663 7.97 4.20 26.79
N TYR A 664 8.58 3.28 26.06
CA TYR A 664 10.04 3.21 25.95
C TYR A 664 10.64 4.37 25.15
N ALA A 665 9.91 4.93 24.17
CA ALA A 665 10.33 6.13 23.46
C ALA A 665 10.44 7.32 24.42
N VAL A 666 9.44 7.54 25.28
CA VAL A 666 9.45 8.60 26.30
C VAL A 666 10.61 8.42 27.28
N ILE A 667 10.85 7.20 27.75
CA ILE A 667 12.01 6.89 28.64
C ILE A 667 13.32 7.24 27.94
N SER A 668 13.48 6.84 26.67
CA SER A 668 14.71 7.07 25.90
C SER A 668 14.94 8.57 25.66
N ILE A 669 13.89 9.33 25.37
CA ILE A 669 13.93 10.79 25.22
C ILE A 669 14.37 11.44 26.53
N ARG A 670 13.73 11.10 27.66
CA ARG A 670 14.09 11.63 29.00
C ARG A 670 15.56 11.39 29.33
N LYS A 671 16.06 10.17 29.10
CA LYS A 671 17.49 9.85 29.28
C LYS A 671 18.40 10.70 28.39
N SER A 672 18.02 10.91 27.14
CA SER A 672 18.78 11.72 26.19
C SER A 672 18.84 13.20 26.61
N LEU A 673 17.77 13.75 27.19
CA LEU A 673 17.77 15.14 27.65
C LEU A 673 18.78 15.40 28.76
N GLY A 674 19.04 14.43 29.62
CA GLY A 674 20.02 14.50 30.70
C GLY A 674 21.50 14.41 30.28
N THR A 675 21.80 14.09 29.02
CA THR A 675 23.17 13.99 28.50
C THR A 675 23.52 15.19 27.61
N PRO A 676 24.70 15.83 27.75
CA PRO A 676 25.05 17.03 26.96
C PRO A 676 25.43 16.72 25.51
N THR A 677 26.00 15.54 25.24
CA THR A 677 26.48 15.13 23.93
C THR A 677 25.50 14.25 23.18
N SER A 678 25.67 14.09 21.85
CA SER A 678 24.88 13.16 21.05
C SER A 678 25.09 11.74 21.54
N THR A 679 23.96 11.02 21.72
CA THR A 679 23.93 9.60 22.11
C THR A 679 23.36 8.71 21.00
N ALA A 680 23.11 9.28 19.81
CA ALA A 680 22.66 8.53 18.64
C ALA A 680 23.75 7.53 18.20
N ARG A 681 23.35 6.29 17.93
CA ARG A 681 24.27 5.22 17.49
C ARG A 681 24.44 5.23 15.99
N GLU A 682 25.15 6.23 15.48
CA GLU A 682 25.55 6.27 14.07
C GLU A 682 26.88 5.55 13.86
N VAL A 683 27.04 4.93 12.68
CA VAL A 683 28.35 4.47 12.22
C VAL A 683 29.21 5.69 11.94
N GLY A 684 30.47 5.70 12.40
CA GLY A 684 31.38 6.83 12.21
C GLY A 684 31.50 7.24 10.75
N PRO A 685 31.68 8.53 10.42
CA PRO A 685 31.80 8.99 9.04
C PRO A 685 33.07 8.37 8.45
N VAL A 686 32.90 7.48 7.46
CA VAL A 686 33.98 7.07 6.57
C VAL A 686 34.02 8.08 5.44
N ALA A 687 35.13 8.84 5.34
CA ALA A 687 35.31 9.76 4.23
C ALA A 687 35.42 8.98 2.91
N LEU A 688 34.78 9.49 1.86
CA LEU A 688 35.01 8.98 0.50
C LEU A 688 36.52 9.07 0.21
N ALA A 689 37.19 7.93 0.04
CA ALA A 689 38.56 7.88 -0.44
C ALA A 689 38.57 8.61 -1.80
N GLY A 690 39.34 9.70 -1.89
CA GLY A 690 39.38 10.69 -2.95
C GLY A 690 39.10 10.15 -4.35
N GLY A 691 37.89 10.27 -4.78
CA GLY A 691 37.40 10.00 -6.12
C GLY A 691 36.59 11.20 -6.60
N SER A 692 37.10 11.82 -7.65
CA SER A 692 36.58 13.01 -8.33
C SER A 692 35.06 13.08 -8.40
N ALA A 693 34.53 14.23 -7.97
CA ALA A 693 33.18 14.65 -8.33
C ALA A 693 33.01 14.56 -9.87
N ARG A 694 32.17 13.65 -10.33
CA ARG A 694 31.57 13.63 -11.66
C ARG A 694 30.05 13.65 -11.55
#